data_371ee580a79811e56c87712485e68ca6
#
_entry.id   371ee580a79811e56c87712485e68ca6
#
_cell.length_a   1.000
_cell.length_b   1.000
_cell.length_c   1.000
_cell.angle_alpha   90.00
_cell.angle_beta   90.00
_cell.angle_gamma   90.00
#
_symmetry.space_group_name_H-M   'P 1'
#
loop_
_entity.id
_entity.type
_entity.pdbx_description
1 polymer ?
#
loop_
_entity_poly.entity_id
_entity_poly.type
_entity_poly.pdbx_seq_one_letter_code
_entity_poly.pdbx_strand_id
1 'polypeptide(L)'
;MRLPCTVMRTSAAPGAVRLAPLWCAVFLPPVALQAQSPKAKPAPVAAEAAPAPVPALPPETPGPAGAPPQGPAPAYSPTWESQKQARTWVFNVPAPRGQICDRNGEPLVQQRVGGNLALSFPRPLQFQEGELDAFVAAEARKLGTLLGREITVQPGAAQKHYKNRPLLPWILLQNLSAAEQNKVRQAKNPNWELLPFYARHYPNGKLAGHVLGYVGRSGRFQDGPVENNEPLFPDTEGRYGLEKTFDQVLRGEPGQWNVTYNGAGKKASEQVSITPIAGKHVITTLDLPLQRMCEAALAAGAKRGAMVVMDPQNGDILALASWPPLDPALFVPSISDADYAALSTDKNNPLFPRFSMAAYPPGSTFKCFVGLAALASGKLSPADEFDCPPGFQIGDRIFHNWKREERGMLNFAEALEQSCNTWFYQAGLKLGADVITDYAQALGFGERTGIPIPEESPGLVPTDEYMREKHNVRMTGGQLAMLAIGQGATEITPLQMAQAMCVIGNGGKLYQARLVQQVQDITGEVVSAYSVRVKREMEIPAATLTALRLGMTQVVTGSRGTAHQAKVDKVTVAGKTGTAQWRNNATVAWFAGFSPAEGPRLAFSVVYEGDPNRNDVHGGSHAAPMVGKVLREYFKDPAKAKPVRLKDENGNEIEPPEIPVVPKKAVPVNDAGDQETAPLEPTQAPATSPSKTPFWKRIFG
;
A
#
# COMPACT_ATOMS: atom_id res chain seq x y z
N MET A 1 13.98 -57.40 -36.43
CA MET A 1 13.77 -58.82 -36.10
C MET A 1 12.98 -58.85 -34.81
N ARG A 2 11.72 -59.20 -34.95
CA ARG A 2 10.81 -60.02 -34.11
C ARG A 2 10.91 -59.98 -32.60
N LEU A 3 9.83 -59.53 -32.03
CA LEU A 3 9.09 -59.86 -30.79
C LEU A 3 9.10 -61.35 -30.40
N PRO A 4 8.58 -61.83 -29.21
CA PRO A 4 7.28 -61.50 -28.60
C PRO A 4 7.26 -61.42 -27.03
N CYS A 5 6.31 -60.71 -26.46
CA CYS A 5 5.03 -61.07 -25.79
C CYS A 5 5.05 -62.20 -24.77
N THR A 6 4.60 -61.94 -23.55
CA THR A 6 3.57 -62.77 -22.90
C THR A 6 2.79 -61.97 -21.84
N VAL A 7 1.47 -62.08 -21.96
CA VAL A 7 0.37 -61.54 -21.14
C VAL A 7 0.07 -62.53 -19.99
N MET A 8 -0.30 -61.99 -18.81
CA MET A 8 -1.28 -62.68 -17.95
C MET A 8 -2.21 -61.66 -17.27
N ARG A 9 -3.48 -61.84 -17.58
CA ARG A 9 -4.65 -61.21 -16.92
C ARG A 9 -5.00 -61.99 -15.65
N THR A 10 -5.46 -61.27 -14.60
CA THR A 10 -6.58 -61.74 -13.79
C THR A 10 -7.42 -60.54 -13.31
N SER A 11 -8.70 -60.73 -13.43
CA SER A 11 -9.84 -59.87 -13.18
C SER A 11 -10.21 -59.75 -11.70
N ALA A 12 -10.70 -58.58 -11.27
CA ALA A 12 -11.91 -58.43 -10.45
C ALA A 12 -12.21 -56.94 -10.20
N ALA A 13 -13.42 -56.52 -10.50
CA ALA A 13 -14.07 -55.26 -10.10
C ALA A 13 -15.12 -55.57 -9.01
N PRO A 14 -15.95 -54.61 -8.52
CA PRO A 14 -15.71 -53.20 -8.16
C PRO A 14 -16.17 -52.89 -6.72
N GLY A 15 -15.68 -51.82 -6.15
CA GLY A 15 -16.18 -51.29 -4.88
C GLY A 15 -16.20 -49.76 -4.89
N ALA A 16 -17.40 -49.21 -4.90
CA ALA A 16 -17.64 -47.79 -4.85
C ALA A 16 -17.25 -47.21 -3.48
N VAL A 17 -16.36 -46.20 -3.45
CA VAL A 17 -16.10 -45.42 -2.28
C VAL A 17 -16.48 -43.94 -2.56
N ARG A 18 -17.50 -43.50 -1.83
CA ARG A 18 -17.98 -42.12 -1.79
C ARG A 18 -16.91 -41.22 -1.15
N LEU A 19 -16.49 -40.18 -1.83
CA LEU A 19 -15.69 -39.10 -1.28
C LEU A 19 -16.61 -38.13 -0.53
N ALA A 20 -16.41 -37.97 0.80
CA ALA A 20 -16.96 -36.92 1.61
C ALA A 20 -15.88 -35.83 1.80
N PRO A 21 -16.25 -34.56 1.86
CA PRO A 21 -15.27 -33.49 2.07
C PRO A 21 -14.86 -33.39 3.54
N LEU A 22 -13.56 -33.44 3.80
CA LEU A 22 -12.99 -33.19 5.12
C LEU A 22 -12.99 -31.66 5.41
N TRP A 23 -13.79 -31.24 6.34
CA TRP A 23 -13.66 -29.98 7.07
C TRP A 23 -12.67 -30.21 8.22
N CYS A 24 -11.50 -29.61 8.18
CA CYS A 24 -10.62 -29.52 9.34
C CYS A 24 -11.07 -28.37 10.25
N ALA A 25 -11.87 -28.70 11.25
CA ALA A 25 -12.06 -27.87 12.42
C ALA A 25 -10.95 -28.19 13.44
N VAL A 26 -10.13 -27.20 13.78
CA VAL A 26 -9.14 -27.30 14.85
C VAL A 26 -9.86 -27.11 16.17
N PHE A 27 -10.07 -28.18 16.92
CA PHE A 27 -10.48 -28.15 18.33
C PHE A 27 -9.26 -28.02 19.23
N LEU A 28 -9.21 -26.96 20.04
CA LEU A 28 -8.35 -26.86 21.20
C LEU A 28 -9.04 -27.52 22.40
N PRO A 29 -8.34 -28.31 23.23
CA PRO A 29 -8.93 -28.88 24.43
C PRO A 29 -9.06 -27.86 25.56
N PRO A 30 -10.08 -28.00 26.46
CA PRO A 30 -10.23 -27.10 27.60
C PRO A 30 -9.22 -27.44 28.70
N VAL A 31 -8.50 -26.43 29.16
CA VAL A 31 -7.65 -26.51 30.32
C VAL A 31 -8.51 -26.33 31.57
N ALA A 32 -8.47 -27.32 32.47
CA ALA A 32 -9.15 -27.32 33.74
C ALA A 32 -8.57 -26.25 34.67
N LEU A 33 -9.46 -25.41 35.22
CA LEU A 33 -9.15 -24.50 36.34
C LEU A 33 -8.90 -25.31 37.63
N GLN A 34 -7.67 -25.25 38.15
CA GLN A 34 -7.42 -25.54 39.55
C GLN A 34 -7.29 -24.23 40.33
N ALA A 35 -8.15 -24.07 41.29
CA ALA A 35 -8.16 -22.96 42.24
C ALA A 35 -6.94 -23.03 43.16
N GLN A 36 -6.16 -21.96 43.27
CA GLN A 36 -5.21 -21.71 44.35
C GLN A 36 -5.46 -20.35 45.00
N SER A 37 -5.39 -20.35 46.31
CA SER A 37 -5.71 -19.33 47.27
C SER A 37 -4.84 -18.05 47.20
N PRO A 38 -5.24 -16.94 47.86
CA PRO A 38 -4.78 -15.59 47.54
C PRO A 38 -3.42 -15.27 48.19
N LYS A 39 -2.49 -14.68 47.45
CA LYS A 39 -1.30 -14.00 47.99
C LYS A 39 -1.39 -12.48 47.74
N ALA A 40 -1.14 -11.80 48.84
CA ALA A 40 -0.86 -10.39 49.12
C ALA A 40 -0.87 -9.35 47.94
N LYS A 41 -1.60 -8.25 48.20
CA LYS A 41 -1.61 -7.01 47.43
C LYS A 41 -0.21 -6.36 47.38
N PRO A 42 0.27 -5.92 46.24
CA PRO A 42 1.29 -4.87 46.18
C PRO A 42 0.64 -3.47 46.33
N ALA A 43 1.43 -2.56 46.93
CA ALA A 43 1.06 -1.18 47.22
C ALA A 43 0.75 -0.37 45.96
N PRO A 44 -0.07 0.71 46.04
CA PRO A 44 -0.49 1.49 44.90
C PRO A 44 0.68 2.32 44.35
N VAL A 45 0.96 2.15 43.07
CA VAL A 45 1.79 3.06 42.26
C VAL A 45 0.99 4.34 42.05
N ALA A 46 1.64 5.47 42.32
CA ALA A 46 1.05 6.81 42.19
C ALA A 46 0.45 7.04 40.79
N ALA A 47 -0.80 7.48 40.77
CA ALA A 47 -1.51 7.86 39.58
C ALA A 47 -0.84 9.10 38.98
N GLU A 48 -0.40 9.01 37.73
CA GLU A 48 0.04 10.11 36.91
C GLU A 48 -1.13 11.05 36.66
N ALA A 49 -0.96 12.33 36.97
CA ALA A 49 -2.02 13.33 36.95
C ALA A 49 -2.59 13.52 35.53
N ALA A 50 -3.91 13.49 35.44
CA ALA A 50 -4.64 13.87 34.23
C ALA A 50 -4.30 15.30 33.82
N PRO A 51 -4.21 15.61 32.50
CA PRO A 51 -3.99 16.96 32.03
C PRO A 51 -5.15 17.87 32.44
N ALA A 52 -4.81 19.07 32.90
CA ALA A 52 -5.75 20.09 33.34
C ALA A 52 -6.80 20.43 32.25
N PRO A 53 -8.04 20.75 32.62
CA PRO A 53 -9.05 21.16 31.67
C PRO A 53 -8.69 22.50 31.02
N VAL A 54 -8.85 22.57 29.71
CA VAL A 54 -8.73 23.79 28.92
C VAL A 54 -9.71 24.84 29.45
N PRO A 55 -9.31 26.10 29.68
CA PRO A 55 -10.21 27.13 30.17
C PRO A 55 -11.28 27.42 29.14
N ALA A 56 -12.54 27.45 29.61
CA ALA A 56 -13.69 27.84 28.82
C ALA A 56 -13.57 29.28 28.36
N LEU A 57 -13.81 29.51 27.06
CA LEU A 57 -13.96 30.84 26.50
C LEU A 57 -15.12 31.60 27.18
N PRO A 58 -15.00 32.91 27.43
CA PRO A 58 -16.10 33.67 27.98
C PRO A 58 -17.29 33.72 27.01
N PRO A 59 -18.54 33.77 27.50
CA PRO A 59 -19.69 33.83 26.64
C PRO A 59 -19.74 35.12 25.83
N GLU A 60 -19.87 34.94 24.51
CA GLU A 60 -20.10 36.11 23.62
C GLU A 60 -21.51 36.66 23.92
N THR A 61 -21.57 37.96 24.18
CA THR A 61 -22.82 38.71 24.28
C THR A 61 -23.49 38.77 22.91
N PRO A 62 -24.75 38.38 22.78
CA PRO A 62 -25.47 38.46 21.51
C PRO A 62 -25.68 39.94 21.11
N GLY A 63 -25.10 40.34 19.98
CA GLY A 63 -25.45 41.56 19.28
C GLY A 63 -26.93 41.47 18.74
N PRO A 64 -27.59 42.62 18.51
CA PRO A 64 -28.96 42.62 18.09
C PRO A 64 -29.13 41.94 16.73
N ALA A 65 -29.96 40.88 16.73
CA ALA A 65 -30.32 40.12 15.53
C ALA A 65 -31.07 41.02 14.53
N GLY A 66 -30.44 41.29 13.40
CA GLY A 66 -31.13 41.78 12.22
C GLY A 66 -32.05 40.68 11.69
N ALA A 67 -33.36 40.98 11.52
CA ALA A 67 -34.32 40.06 10.97
C ALA A 67 -33.86 39.55 9.57
N PRO A 68 -33.99 38.25 9.29
CA PRO A 68 -33.72 37.74 7.96
C PRO A 68 -34.70 38.33 6.92
N PRO A 69 -34.31 38.55 5.67
CA PRO A 69 -35.22 39.04 4.64
C PRO A 69 -36.33 38.02 4.43
N GLN A 70 -37.57 38.45 4.62
CA GLN A 70 -38.75 37.69 4.32
C GLN A 70 -38.85 37.50 2.80
N GLY A 71 -38.50 36.30 2.33
CA GLY A 71 -38.89 35.86 0.98
C GLY A 71 -40.40 35.72 0.88
N PRO A 72 -40.99 35.72 -0.34
CA PRO A 72 -42.42 35.61 -0.49
C PRO A 72 -42.93 34.33 0.22
N ALA A 73 -43.93 34.49 1.06
CA ALA A 73 -44.57 33.39 1.80
C ALA A 73 -45.01 32.29 0.84
N PRO A 74 -44.78 31.00 1.12
CA PRO A 74 -45.24 29.92 0.27
C PRO A 74 -46.75 29.97 0.14
N ALA A 75 -47.26 29.91 -1.08
CA ALA A 75 -48.68 30.05 -1.42
C ALA A 75 -49.61 28.94 -0.90
N TYR A 76 -49.17 28.11 0.08
CA TYR A 76 -49.92 27.01 0.64
C TYR A 76 -49.59 26.84 2.12
N SER A 77 -50.53 27.26 2.99
CA SER A 77 -50.51 26.88 4.40
C SER A 77 -51.20 25.51 4.52
N PRO A 78 -50.57 24.45 5.00
CA PRO A 78 -51.18 23.16 5.17
C PRO A 78 -52.32 23.25 6.18
N THR A 79 -53.54 22.75 5.80
CA THR A 79 -54.66 22.63 6.71
C THR A 79 -54.41 21.55 7.76
N TRP A 80 -55.08 21.63 8.94
CA TRP A 80 -54.96 20.61 9.99
C TRP A 80 -55.27 19.17 9.51
N GLU A 81 -56.20 19.02 8.56
CA GLU A 81 -56.53 17.73 7.95
C GLU A 81 -55.48 17.21 7.01
N SER A 82 -54.81 18.07 6.23
CA SER A 82 -53.69 17.66 5.36
C SER A 82 -52.45 17.25 6.17
N GLN A 83 -52.26 17.82 7.37
CA GLN A 83 -51.18 17.44 8.26
C GLN A 83 -51.38 16.05 8.90
N LYS A 84 -52.63 15.65 9.20
CA LYS A 84 -52.93 14.31 9.72
C LYS A 84 -52.66 13.18 8.73
N GLN A 85 -52.69 13.45 7.43
CA GLN A 85 -52.46 12.49 6.37
C GLN A 85 -51.04 12.57 5.77
N ALA A 86 -50.26 13.54 6.20
CA ALA A 86 -48.88 13.70 5.72
C ALA A 86 -47.95 12.70 6.39
N ARG A 87 -47.11 12.02 5.58
CA ARG A 87 -46.01 11.18 6.06
C ARG A 87 -44.73 11.91 5.83
N THR A 88 -44.01 12.23 6.92
CA THR A 88 -42.68 12.82 6.88
C THR A 88 -41.66 11.74 7.16
N TRP A 89 -40.72 11.58 6.23
CA TRP A 89 -39.55 10.71 6.41
C TRP A 89 -38.32 11.55 6.57
N VAL A 90 -37.42 11.07 7.43
CA VAL A 90 -36.10 11.64 7.69
C VAL A 90 -35.07 10.68 7.16
N PHE A 91 -34.26 11.15 6.23
CA PHE A 91 -33.16 10.37 5.66
C PHE A 91 -31.81 10.96 6.10
N ASN A 92 -30.84 10.10 6.38
CA ASN A 92 -29.45 10.52 6.54
C ASN A 92 -28.83 10.74 5.16
N VAL A 93 -28.22 11.90 4.96
CA VAL A 93 -27.48 12.25 3.75
C VAL A 93 -26.01 11.99 3.99
N PRO A 94 -25.39 10.97 3.39
CA PRO A 94 -23.97 10.74 3.54
C PRO A 94 -23.15 11.97 3.18
N ALA A 95 -22.10 12.25 3.97
CA ALA A 95 -21.20 13.36 3.71
C ALA A 95 -20.26 13.06 2.54
N PRO A 96 -19.78 14.09 1.82
CA PRO A 96 -18.68 13.92 0.88
C PRO A 96 -17.42 13.44 1.62
N ARG A 97 -16.87 12.30 1.20
CA ARG A 97 -15.67 11.72 1.79
C ARG A 97 -14.43 12.55 1.43
N GLY A 98 -13.55 12.82 2.39
CA GLY A 98 -12.31 13.56 2.21
C GLY A 98 -11.37 12.93 1.18
N GLN A 99 -10.41 13.69 0.69
CA GLN A 99 -9.42 13.24 -0.29
C GLN A 99 -8.23 12.57 0.40
N ILE A 100 -7.53 11.69 -0.34
CA ILE A 100 -6.16 11.26 -0.01
C ILE A 100 -5.26 11.86 -1.09
N CYS A 101 -4.27 12.64 -0.67
CA CYS A 101 -3.37 13.36 -1.57
C CYS A 101 -1.92 12.89 -1.40
N ASP A 102 -1.10 13.15 -2.42
CA ASP A 102 0.34 13.02 -2.32
C ASP A 102 0.94 14.12 -1.42
N ARG A 103 2.25 14.12 -1.24
CA ARG A 103 2.98 15.11 -0.42
C ARG A 103 2.87 16.57 -0.90
N ASN A 104 2.48 16.77 -2.16
CA ASN A 104 2.33 18.07 -2.81
C ASN A 104 0.87 18.53 -2.90
N GLY A 105 -0.08 17.73 -2.37
CA GLY A 105 -1.51 18.01 -2.43
C GLY A 105 -2.20 17.49 -3.70
N GLU A 106 -1.49 16.76 -4.57
CA GLU A 106 -2.10 16.14 -5.76
C GLU A 106 -3.01 14.98 -5.36
N PRO A 107 -4.27 14.94 -5.84
CA PRO A 107 -5.24 13.94 -5.41
C PRO A 107 -4.90 12.54 -5.93
N LEU A 108 -4.68 11.62 -5.00
CA LEU A 108 -4.56 10.18 -5.23
C LEU A 108 -5.93 9.50 -5.21
N VAL A 109 -6.81 9.96 -4.31
CA VAL A 109 -8.21 9.51 -4.20
C VAL A 109 -9.09 10.71 -3.91
N GLN A 110 -10.20 10.80 -4.64
CA GLN A 110 -11.15 11.90 -4.50
C GLN A 110 -12.60 11.41 -4.57
N GLN A 111 -13.52 12.30 -4.24
CA GLN A 111 -14.95 12.05 -4.37
C GLN A 111 -15.46 12.61 -5.70
N ARG A 112 -16.32 11.86 -6.39
CA ARG A 112 -17.06 12.33 -7.56
C ARG A 112 -18.56 12.25 -7.29
N VAL A 113 -19.29 13.19 -7.87
CA VAL A 113 -20.74 13.08 -7.91
C VAL A 113 -21.12 12.21 -9.12
N GLY A 114 -21.67 11.05 -8.83
CA GLY A 114 -22.29 10.16 -9.80
C GLY A 114 -23.79 10.42 -9.92
N GLY A 115 -24.43 9.82 -10.91
CA GLY A 115 -25.88 9.85 -11.06
C GLY A 115 -26.43 8.43 -11.25
N ASN A 116 -27.44 8.09 -10.47
CA ASN A 116 -28.25 6.90 -10.69
C ASN A 116 -29.55 7.31 -11.40
N LEU A 117 -29.99 6.50 -12.36
CA LEU A 117 -31.33 6.67 -12.90
C LEU A 117 -32.31 5.88 -12.07
N ALA A 118 -33.32 6.56 -11.54
CA ALA A 118 -34.41 5.95 -10.83
C ALA A 118 -35.74 6.13 -11.58
N LEU A 119 -36.64 5.18 -11.42
CA LEU A 119 -38.00 5.24 -11.90
C LEU A 119 -38.93 5.74 -10.80
N SER A 120 -39.63 6.84 -11.06
CA SER A 120 -40.76 7.28 -10.28
C SER A 120 -42.03 6.58 -10.79
N PHE A 121 -42.80 6.01 -9.88
CA PHE A 121 -44.03 5.31 -10.26
C PHE A 121 -45.17 6.29 -10.53
N PRO A 122 -46.03 6.04 -11.57
CA PRO A 122 -47.19 6.85 -11.88
C PRO A 122 -48.15 6.96 -10.66
N ARG A 123 -48.86 8.07 -10.58
CA ARG A 123 -49.83 8.34 -9.47
C ARG A 123 -51.20 8.63 -10.05
N PRO A 124 -52.27 8.16 -9.39
CA PRO A 124 -52.32 7.39 -8.14
C PRO A 124 -51.65 6.02 -8.27
N LEU A 125 -51.06 5.52 -7.16
CA LEU A 125 -50.32 4.25 -7.10
C LEU A 125 -51.33 3.08 -7.22
N GLN A 126 -51.63 2.68 -8.44
CA GLN A 126 -52.52 1.55 -8.72
C GLN A 126 -51.96 0.76 -9.90
N PHE A 127 -51.18 -0.25 -9.60
CA PHE A 127 -50.81 -1.28 -10.55
C PHE A 127 -51.55 -2.58 -10.22
N GLN A 128 -52.21 -3.15 -11.21
CA GLN A 128 -52.75 -4.51 -11.12
C GLN A 128 -51.57 -5.51 -11.27
N GLU A 129 -51.88 -6.79 -11.00
CA GLU A 129 -50.89 -7.86 -11.14
C GLU A 129 -50.34 -7.90 -12.56
N GLY A 130 -48.97 -7.86 -12.70
CA GLY A 130 -48.26 -7.82 -13.98
C GLY A 130 -48.12 -6.45 -14.64
N GLU A 131 -48.91 -5.43 -14.30
CA GLU A 131 -48.78 -4.09 -14.91
C GLU A 131 -47.49 -3.39 -14.50
N LEU A 132 -47.03 -3.57 -13.28
CA LEU A 132 -45.76 -3.01 -12.80
C LEU A 132 -44.58 -3.52 -13.62
N ASP A 133 -44.54 -4.83 -13.89
CA ASP A 133 -43.47 -5.44 -14.69
C ASP A 133 -43.50 -4.96 -16.13
N ALA A 134 -44.69 -4.83 -16.71
CA ALA A 134 -44.86 -4.28 -18.05
C ALA A 134 -44.39 -2.82 -18.13
N PHE A 135 -44.71 -2.01 -17.12
CA PHE A 135 -44.25 -0.62 -17.00
C PHE A 135 -42.73 -0.55 -16.92
N VAL A 136 -42.11 -1.30 -15.98
CA VAL A 136 -40.66 -1.32 -15.79
C VAL A 136 -39.94 -1.80 -17.05
N ALA A 137 -40.43 -2.86 -17.70
CA ALA A 137 -39.88 -3.36 -18.95
C ALA A 137 -39.99 -2.34 -20.11
N ALA A 138 -41.08 -1.59 -20.16
CA ALA A 138 -41.25 -0.53 -21.16
C ALA A 138 -40.26 0.62 -20.94
N GLU A 139 -40.10 1.08 -19.69
CA GLU A 139 -39.15 2.14 -19.35
C GLU A 139 -37.69 1.68 -19.54
N ALA A 140 -37.34 0.44 -19.19
CA ALA A 140 -36.02 -0.14 -19.44
C ALA A 140 -35.68 -0.21 -20.94
N ARG A 141 -36.66 -0.59 -21.80
CA ARG A 141 -36.48 -0.57 -23.26
C ARG A 141 -36.27 0.84 -23.82
N LYS A 142 -37.05 1.83 -23.36
CA LYS A 142 -36.88 3.24 -23.74
C LYS A 142 -35.49 3.74 -23.39
N LEU A 143 -35.05 3.42 -22.16
CA LEU A 143 -33.72 3.77 -21.69
C LEU A 143 -32.61 3.07 -22.50
N GLY A 144 -32.78 1.79 -22.78
CA GLY A 144 -31.85 1.00 -23.61
C GLY A 144 -31.65 1.59 -24.98
N THR A 145 -32.76 1.98 -25.64
CA THR A 145 -32.74 2.68 -26.96
C THR A 145 -32.00 4.02 -26.87
N LEU A 146 -32.26 4.80 -25.79
CA LEU A 146 -31.61 6.12 -25.61
C LEU A 146 -30.09 5.99 -25.36
N LEU A 147 -29.69 4.99 -24.59
CA LEU A 147 -28.29 4.78 -24.20
C LEU A 147 -27.50 3.92 -25.21
N GLY A 148 -28.19 3.21 -26.10
CA GLY A 148 -27.57 2.31 -27.09
C GLY A 148 -27.07 1.00 -26.48
N ARG A 149 -27.68 0.53 -25.37
CA ARG A 149 -27.32 -0.74 -24.72
C ARG A 149 -28.54 -1.40 -24.07
N GLU A 150 -28.51 -2.70 -23.93
CA GLU A 150 -29.56 -3.44 -23.23
C GLU A 150 -29.56 -3.13 -21.73
N ILE A 151 -30.76 -2.93 -21.16
CA ILE A 151 -30.95 -2.72 -19.73
C ILE A 151 -31.65 -3.94 -19.15
N THR A 152 -30.89 -4.74 -18.45
CA THR A 152 -31.39 -5.96 -17.79
C THR A 152 -32.01 -5.60 -16.43
N VAL A 153 -33.25 -6.02 -16.22
CA VAL A 153 -33.96 -5.88 -14.95
C VAL A 153 -34.05 -7.22 -14.27
N GLN A 154 -33.66 -7.27 -13.01
CA GLN A 154 -33.82 -8.50 -12.21
C GLN A 154 -35.31 -8.76 -11.92
N PRO A 155 -35.82 -9.97 -12.19
CA PRO A 155 -37.22 -10.31 -11.89
C PRO A 155 -37.55 -10.09 -10.40
N GLY A 156 -38.70 -9.50 -10.13
CA GLY A 156 -39.19 -9.28 -8.77
C GLY A 156 -38.55 -8.10 -8.01
N ALA A 157 -37.49 -7.49 -8.52
CA ALA A 157 -36.81 -6.40 -7.81
C ALA A 157 -37.70 -5.14 -7.70
N ALA A 158 -38.37 -4.76 -8.78
CA ALA A 158 -39.28 -3.62 -8.78
C ALA A 158 -40.54 -3.87 -7.91
N GLN A 159 -41.10 -5.09 -7.94
CA GLN A 159 -42.24 -5.47 -7.10
C GLN A 159 -41.89 -5.38 -5.61
N LYS A 160 -40.73 -5.88 -5.22
CA LYS A 160 -40.25 -5.79 -3.84
C LYS A 160 -40.12 -4.34 -3.38
N HIS A 161 -39.54 -3.48 -4.21
CA HIS A 161 -39.44 -2.06 -3.91
C HIS A 161 -40.83 -1.40 -3.86
N TYR A 162 -41.68 -1.61 -4.84
CA TYR A 162 -43.00 -1.03 -4.91
C TYR A 162 -43.90 -1.42 -3.71
N LYS A 163 -43.83 -2.67 -3.26
CA LYS A 163 -44.54 -3.16 -2.08
C LYS A 163 -44.14 -2.41 -0.81
N ASN A 164 -42.87 -2.12 -0.62
CA ASN A 164 -42.33 -1.57 0.63
C ASN A 164 -42.11 -0.05 0.58
N ARG A 165 -41.83 0.51 -0.62
CA ARG A 165 -41.40 1.90 -0.81
C ARG A 165 -42.04 2.58 -2.02
N PRO A 166 -43.36 2.49 -2.21
CA PRO A 166 -44.02 2.92 -3.45
C PRO A 166 -43.90 4.42 -3.73
N LEU A 167 -43.60 5.24 -2.71
CA LEU A 167 -43.41 6.68 -2.85
C LEU A 167 -42.02 7.12 -3.19
N LEU A 168 -41.04 6.23 -3.04
CA LEU A 168 -39.65 6.52 -3.39
C LEU A 168 -39.30 6.01 -4.81
N PRO A 169 -38.50 6.75 -5.56
CA PRO A 169 -38.02 6.28 -6.86
C PRO A 169 -37.20 5.00 -6.73
N TRP A 170 -37.40 4.04 -7.64
CA TRP A 170 -36.65 2.80 -7.69
C TRP A 170 -35.45 2.93 -8.62
N ILE A 171 -34.24 2.63 -8.14
CA ILE A 171 -33.01 2.72 -8.95
C ILE A 171 -33.01 1.62 -10.01
N LEU A 172 -33.21 2.02 -11.28
CA LEU A 172 -33.15 1.15 -12.45
C LEU A 172 -31.73 0.94 -12.94
N LEU A 173 -30.93 2.00 -12.95
CA LEU A 173 -29.57 1.96 -13.47
C LEU A 173 -28.63 2.79 -12.60
N GLN A 174 -27.50 2.17 -12.17
CA GLN A 174 -26.51 2.81 -11.33
C GLN A 174 -25.35 3.39 -12.13
N ASN A 175 -24.72 4.42 -11.59
CA ASN A 175 -23.45 4.98 -12.04
C ASN A 175 -23.41 5.39 -13.50
N LEU A 176 -24.37 6.21 -13.94
CA LEU A 176 -24.40 6.76 -15.31
C LEU A 176 -23.20 7.69 -15.52
N SER A 177 -22.57 7.57 -16.67
CA SER A 177 -21.59 8.55 -17.15
C SER A 177 -22.22 9.94 -17.33
N ALA A 178 -21.41 10.99 -17.33
CA ALA A 178 -21.88 12.35 -17.55
C ALA A 178 -22.62 12.49 -18.90
N ALA A 179 -22.15 11.79 -19.93
CA ALA A 179 -22.80 11.76 -21.24
C ALA A 179 -24.19 11.11 -21.19
N GLU A 180 -24.32 9.96 -20.50
CA GLU A 180 -25.60 9.28 -20.30
C GLU A 180 -26.58 10.12 -19.47
N GLN A 181 -26.10 10.75 -18.38
CA GLN A 181 -26.93 11.67 -17.58
C GLN A 181 -27.47 12.83 -18.43
N ASN A 182 -26.66 13.40 -19.32
CA ASN A 182 -27.10 14.46 -20.22
C ASN A 182 -28.17 13.97 -21.22
N LYS A 183 -28.03 12.77 -21.79
CA LYS A 183 -29.05 12.16 -22.63
C LYS A 183 -30.36 11.97 -21.85
N VAL A 184 -30.30 11.47 -20.64
CA VAL A 184 -31.47 11.28 -19.77
C VAL A 184 -32.16 12.62 -19.47
N ARG A 185 -31.43 13.68 -19.13
CA ARG A 185 -32.00 15.02 -18.90
C ARG A 185 -32.70 15.56 -20.14
N GLN A 186 -32.09 15.38 -21.33
CA GLN A 186 -32.67 15.84 -22.60
C GLN A 186 -33.93 15.08 -23.00
N ALA A 187 -34.05 13.81 -22.60
CA ALA A 187 -35.22 13.00 -22.91
C ALA A 187 -36.52 13.48 -22.21
N LYS A 188 -36.39 14.25 -21.10
CA LYS A 188 -37.51 14.84 -20.34
C LYS A 188 -38.63 13.83 -20.03
N ASN A 189 -38.26 12.56 -19.77
CA ASN A 189 -39.25 11.54 -19.38
C ASN A 189 -39.73 11.81 -17.97
N PRO A 190 -41.04 11.95 -17.71
CA PRO A 190 -41.61 12.29 -16.39
C PRO A 190 -41.42 11.19 -15.33
N ASN A 191 -41.14 9.95 -15.79
CA ASN A 191 -40.93 8.82 -14.89
C ASN A 191 -39.45 8.64 -14.51
N TRP A 192 -38.55 9.44 -15.08
CA TRP A 192 -37.10 9.30 -14.87
C TRP A 192 -36.60 10.40 -13.96
N GLU A 193 -35.93 9.98 -12.88
CA GLU A 193 -35.29 10.86 -11.91
C GLU A 193 -33.80 10.54 -11.81
N LEU A 194 -32.95 11.56 -11.94
CA LEU A 194 -31.50 11.40 -11.71
C LEU A 194 -31.21 11.67 -10.25
N LEU A 195 -30.90 10.60 -9.51
CA LEU A 195 -30.52 10.68 -8.11
C LEU A 195 -28.98 10.82 -7.99
N PRO A 196 -28.47 11.92 -7.46
CA PRO A 196 -27.05 12.07 -7.23
C PRO A 196 -26.60 11.14 -6.09
N PHE A 197 -25.37 10.65 -6.20
CA PHE A 197 -24.70 9.93 -5.12
C PHE A 197 -23.20 10.24 -5.15
N TYR A 198 -22.52 9.98 -4.04
CA TYR A 198 -21.09 10.14 -3.96
C TYR A 198 -20.39 8.82 -4.31
N ALA A 199 -19.52 8.85 -5.34
CA ALA A 199 -18.68 7.73 -5.73
C ALA A 199 -17.22 8.03 -5.44
N ARG A 200 -16.52 7.07 -4.84
CA ARG A 200 -15.07 7.14 -4.67
C ARG A 200 -14.39 7.03 -6.03
N HIS A 201 -13.40 7.87 -6.29
CA HIS A 201 -12.73 7.94 -7.57
C HIS A 201 -11.21 7.94 -7.40
N TYR A 202 -10.54 7.13 -8.19
CA TYR A 202 -9.08 6.95 -8.22
C TYR A 202 -8.55 7.53 -9.53
N PRO A 203 -8.14 8.82 -9.58
CA PRO A 203 -7.79 9.51 -10.83
C PRO A 203 -6.56 8.91 -11.51
N ASN A 204 -5.72 8.22 -10.74
CA ASN A 204 -4.50 7.57 -11.22
C ASN A 204 -4.69 6.05 -11.47
N GLY A 205 -5.93 5.55 -11.52
CA GLY A 205 -6.24 4.14 -11.73
C GLY A 205 -5.68 3.24 -10.64
N LYS A 206 -4.88 2.25 -11.02
CA LYS A 206 -4.30 1.24 -10.10
C LYS A 206 -3.13 1.76 -9.25
N LEU A 207 -2.65 2.97 -9.51
CA LEU A 207 -1.45 3.51 -8.88
C LEU A 207 -1.60 3.58 -7.36
N ALA A 208 -0.62 3.07 -6.63
CA ALA A 208 -0.60 2.95 -5.18
C ALA A 208 -1.80 2.21 -4.56
N GLY A 209 -2.51 1.36 -5.34
CA GLY A 209 -3.76 0.74 -4.92
C GLY A 209 -3.69 -0.04 -3.62
N HIS A 210 -2.58 -0.73 -3.34
CA HIS A 210 -2.38 -1.44 -2.06
C HIS A 210 -2.18 -0.48 -0.87
N VAL A 211 -1.68 0.72 -1.10
CA VAL A 211 -1.46 1.73 -0.06
C VAL A 211 -2.74 2.49 0.21
N LEU A 212 -3.37 2.99 -0.85
CA LEU A 212 -4.61 3.75 -0.78
C LEU A 212 -5.74 2.89 -0.22
N GLY A 213 -5.80 1.64 -0.69
CA GLY A 213 -6.89 0.75 -0.35
C GLY A 213 -8.17 1.08 -1.08
N TYR A 214 -9.27 0.55 -0.59
CA TYR A 214 -10.58 0.73 -1.20
C TYR A 214 -11.68 0.88 -0.16
N VAL A 215 -12.79 1.42 -0.62
CA VAL A 215 -14.03 1.51 0.16
C VAL A 215 -15.00 0.41 -0.25
N GLY A 216 -15.84 0.01 0.68
CA GLY A 216 -16.98 -0.85 0.40
C GLY A 216 -18.25 -0.18 0.90
N ARG A 217 -19.40 -0.70 0.50
CA ARG A 217 -20.68 -0.21 0.99
C ARG A 217 -20.79 -0.40 2.50
N SER A 218 -21.25 0.63 3.19
CA SER A 218 -21.63 0.59 4.59
C SER A 218 -23.10 0.15 4.70
N GLY A 219 -23.37 -0.83 5.57
CA GLY A 219 -24.73 -1.31 5.83
C GLY A 219 -25.32 -2.24 4.75
N ARG A 220 -26.54 -2.71 5.00
CA ARG A 220 -27.35 -3.51 4.06
C ARG A 220 -28.22 -2.59 3.20
N PHE A 221 -28.62 -3.06 2.02
CA PHE A 221 -29.72 -2.43 1.30
C PHE A 221 -30.98 -2.49 2.14
N GLN A 222 -31.63 -1.35 2.26
CA GLN A 222 -32.93 -1.26 2.90
C GLN A 222 -33.97 -1.79 1.91
N ASP A 223 -34.37 -3.05 2.06
CA ASP A 223 -35.36 -3.71 1.20
C ASP A 223 -36.77 -3.71 1.85
N GLY A 224 -36.85 -3.32 3.12
CA GLY A 224 -38.07 -3.23 3.89
C GLY A 224 -38.82 -1.89 3.74
N PRO A 225 -39.84 -1.65 4.56
CA PRO A 225 -40.50 -0.35 4.68
C PRO A 225 -39.47 0.75 4.98
N VAL A 226 -39.82 2.00 4.61
CA VAL A 226 -38.96 3.15 4.89
C VAL A 226 -38.82 3.36 6.39
N GLU A 227 -37.61 3.44 6.89
CA GLU A 227 -37.30 3.73 8.28
C GLU A 227 -36.73 5.15 8.40
N ASN A 228 -37.03 5.82 9.51
CA ASN A 228 -36.41 7.13 9.79
C ASN A 228 -34.90 6.98 10.04
N ASN A 229 -34.14 7.96 9.57
CA ASN A 229 -32.69 8.01 9.65
C ASN A 229 -31.94 6.93 8.82
N GLU A 230 -32.66 6.25 7.91
CA GLU A 230 -31.93 5.41 6.94
C GLU A 230 -31.11 6.28 5.95
N PRO A 231 -30.02 5.76 5.41
CA PRO A 231 -29.25 6.49 4.40
C PRO A 231 -30.06 6.75 3.12
N LEU A 232 -30.06 7.99 2.65
CA LEU A 232 -30.73 8.39 1.41
C LEU A 232 -30.16 7.64 0.19
N PHE A 233 -28.86 7.40 0.20
CA PHE A 233 -28.14 6.57 -0.78
C PHE A 233 -27.05 5.78 -0.03
N PRO A 234 -26.52 4.69 -0.61
CA PRO A 234 -25.50 3.87 0.06
C PRO A 234 -24.30 4.70 0.49
N ASP A 235 -23.99 4.68 1.78
CA ASP A 235 -22.75 5.23 2.31
C ASP A 235 -21.60 4.26 2.09
N THR A 236 -20.36 4.73 2.21
CA THR A 236 -19.14 3.96 2.02
C THR A 236 -18.26 4.00 3.25
N GLU A 237 -17.63 2.86 3.57
CA GLU A 237 -16.63 2.77 4.62
C GLU A 237 -15.32 2.20 4.06
N GLY A 238 -14.21 2.59 4.66
CA GLY A 238 -12.88 2.08 4.30
C GLY A 238 -12.71 0.61 4.69
N ARG A 239 -12.33 -0.24 3.72
CA ARG A 239 -12.17 -1.68 3.92
C ARG A 239 -10.72 -2.13 3.98
N TYR A 240 -9.83 -1.39 3.34
CA TYR A 240 -8.42 -1.74 3.18
C TYR A 240 -7.54 -0.49 3.10
N GLY A 241 -6.24 -0.62 3.46
CA GLY A 241 -5.23 0.43 3.33
C GLY A 241 -5.54 1.71 4.10
N LEU A 242 -5.11 2.86 3.56
CA LEU A 242 -5.35 4.18 4.17
C LEU A 242 -6.85 4.52 4.27
N GLU A 243 -7.66 4.07 3.30
CA GLU A 243 -9.11 4.24 3.37
C GLU A 243 -9.70 3.65 4.64
N LYS A 244 -9.20 2.47 5.07
CA LYS A 244 -9.61 1.81 6.31
C LYS A 244 -9.06 2.50 7.55
N THR A 245 -7.75 2.77 7.56
CA THR A 245 -7.09 3.34 8.73
C THR A 245 -7.61 4.73 9.07
N PHE A 246 -7.91 5.54 8.06
CA PHE A 246 -8.41 6.91 8.21
C PHE A 246 -9.91 7.03 7.93
N ASP A 247 -10.68 5.94 8.03
CA ASP A 247 -12.09 5.94 7.68
C ASP A 247 -12.89 7.01 8.43
N GLN A 248 -12.71 7.12 9.74
CA GLN A 248 -13.41 8.11 10.57
C GLN A 248 -13.07 9.55 10.19
N VAL A 249 -11.82 9.81 9.79
CA VAL A 249 -11.35 11.14 9.35
C VAL A 249 -11.91 11.48 7.97
N LEU A 250 -11.90 10.49 7.07
CA LEU A 250 -12.29 10.65 5.67
C LEU A 250 -13.80 10.71 5.48
N ARG A 251 -14.60 10.03 6.32
CA ARG A 251 -16.05 9.85 6.13
C ARG A 251 -16.84 11.14 6.26
N GLY A 252 -16.47 12.05 7.15
CA GLY A 252 -17.25 13.23 7.49
C GLY A 252 -18.46 12.92 8.36
N GLU A 253 -19.36 13.88 8.52
CA GLU A 253 -20.55 13.77 9.34
C GLU A 253 -21.80 13.83 8.45
N PRO A 254 -22.72 12.86 8.55
CA PRO A 254 -23.91 12.82 7.70
C PRO A 254 -24.87 13.96 8.06
N GLY A 255 -25.52 14.49 7.03
CA GLY A 255 -26.64 15.44 7.20
C GLY A 255 -27.98 14.72 7.32
N GLN A 256 -29.06 15.51 7.37
CA GLN A 256 -30.44 15.02 7.36
C GLN A 256 -31.28 15.72 6.32
N TRP A 257 -32.08 14.94 5.59
CA TRP A 257 -33.06 15.42 4.63
C TRP A 257 -34.44 14.92 5.00
N ASN A 258 -35.36 15.88 5.17
CA ASN A 258 -36.74 15.63 5.51
C ASN A 258 -37.58 15.75 4.24
N VAL A 259 -38.40 14.76 3.96
CA VAL A 259 -39.37 14.80 2.85
C VAL A 259 -40.78 14.46 3.35
N THR A 260 -41.76 15.27 2.96
CA THR A 260 -43.16 15.07 3.35
C THR A 260 -44.00 14.78 2.11
N TYR A 261 -44.79 13.73 2.18
CA TYR A 261 -45.77 13.36 1.16
C TYR A 261 -47.19 13.56 1.70
N ASN A 262 -48.06 14.12 0.87
CA ASN A 262 -49.50 14.26 1.23
C ASN A 262 -50.23 12.93 1.10
N GLY A 263 -51.51 12.91 1.50
CA GLY A 263 -52.39 11.73 1.45
C GLY A 263 -52.56 11.12 0.05
N ALA A 264 -52.40 11.91 -1.02
CA ALA A 264 -52.37 11.44 -2.42
C ALA A 264 -51.01 10.92 -2.86
N GLY A 265 -50.01 10.83 -1.96
CA GLY A 265 -48.65 10.39 -2.27
C GLY A 265 -47.80 11.39 -3.07
N LYS A 266 -48.27 12.66 -3.21
CA LYS A 266 -47.50 13.71 -3.87
C LYS A 266 -46.54 14.34 -2.84
N LYS A 267 -45.29 14.58 -3.26
CA LYS A 267 -44.31 15.31 -2.45
C LYS A 267 -44.83 16.72 -2.14
N ALA A 268 -45.05 17.02 -0.88
CA ALA A 268 -45.56 18.28 -0.41
C ALA A 268 -44.49 19.28 -0.02
N SER A 269 -43.42 18.79 0.62
CA SER A 269 -42.23 19.58 0.98
C SER A 269 -40.99 18.71 1.07
N GLU A 270 -39.84 19.36 0.88
CA GLU A 270 -38.51 18.76 1.14
C GLU A 270 -37.58 19.83 1.72
N GLN A 271 -36.79 19.44 2.70
CA GLN A 271 -35.85 20.34 3.37
C GLN A 271 -34.64 19.58 3.88
N VAL A 272 -33.44 20.13 3.65
CA VAL A 272 -32.24 19.72 4.36
C VAL A 272 -32.28 20.34 5.75
N SER A 273 -32.50 19.53 6.78
CA SER A 273 -32.56 19.97 8.19
C SER A 273 -31.18 20.04 8.84
N ILE A 274 -30.25 19.17 8.42
CA ILE A 274 -28.85 19.18 8.83
C ILE A 274 -27.99 19.06 7.57
N THR A 275 -27.11 20.05 7.36
CA THR A 275 -26.15 20.02 6.24
C THR A 275 -25.04 19.02 6.52
N PRO A 276 -24.70 18.11 5.61
CA PRO A 276 -23.57 17.20 5.78
C PRO A 276 -22.24 17.95 5.90
N ILE A 277 -21.38 17.52 6.81
CA ILE A 277 -20.02 18.06 6.96
C ILE A 277 -19.04 17.13 6.24
N ALA A 278 -18.33 17.67 5.24
CA ALA A 278 -17.37 16.90 4.47
C ALA A 278 -16.23 16.33 5.33
N GLY A 279 -15.75 15.15 4.96
CA GLY A 279 -14.59 14.53 5.59
C GLY A 279 -13.30 15.31 5.33
N LYS A 280 -12.31 15.11 6.20
CA LYS A 280 -11.01 15.77 6.16
C LYS A 280 -10.09 15.09 5.15
N HIS A 281 -9.11 15.84 4.64
CA HIS A 281 -8.11 15.36 3.68
C HIS A 281 -6.93 14.73 4.39
N VAL A 282 -6.42 13.61 3.86
CA VAL A 282 -5.20 12.96 4.32
C VAL A 282 -4.09 13.25 3.33
N ILE A 283 -3.06 13.97 3.77
CA ILE A 283 -1.87 14.26 2.96
C ILE A 283 -0.81 13.22 3.30
N THR A 284 -0.43 12.43 2.30
CA THR A 284 0.59 11.38 2.46
C THR A 284 1.99 11.93 2.23
N THR A 285 3.00 11.11 2.52
CA THR A 285 4.40 11.40 2.17
C THR A 285 4.77 10.91 0.76
N LEU A 286 3.84 10.22 0.07
CA LEU A 286 4.09 9.72 -1.27
C LEU A 286 4.39 10.84 -2.26
N ASP A 287 5.36 10.62 -3.13
CA ASP A 287 5.70 11.44 -4.28
C ASP A 287 5.06 10.80 -5.52
N LEU A 288 3.98 11.38 -6.03
CA LEU A 288 3.21 10.77 -7.11
C LEU A 288 4.04 10.48 -8.38
N PRO A 289 4.92 11.37 -8.86
CA PRO A 289 5.83 11.06 -9.95
C PRO A 289 6.75 9.87 -9.66
N LEU A 290 7.34 9.81 -8.45
CA LEU A 290 8.25 8.72 -8.08
C LEU A 290 7.50 7.39 -7.93
N GLN A 291 6.30 7.40 -7.35
CA GLN A 291 5.43 6.21 -7.28
C GLN A 291 5.14 5.66 -8.69
N ARG A 292 4.85 6.53 -9.67
CA ARG A 292 4.65 6.13 -11.07
C ARG A 292 5.90 5.49 -11.68
N MET A 293 7.07 6.07 -11.43
CA MET A 293 8.34 5.52 -11.89
C MET A 293 8.59 4.12 -11.33
N CYS A 294 8.33 3.92 -10.02
CA CYS A 294 8.51 2.63 -9.35
C CYS A 294 7.56 1.56 -9.91
N GLU A 295 6.28 1.87 -10.06
CA GLU A 295 5.31 0.91 -10.60
C GLU A 295 5.57 0.61 -12.09
N ALA A 296 5.97 1.60 -12.89
CA ALA A 296 6.34 1.39 -14.27
C ALA A 296 7.62 0.54 -14.41
N ALA A 297 8.56 0.65 -13.47
CA ALA A 297 9.75 -0.19 -13.44
C ALA A 297 9.40 -1.65 -13.08
N LEU A 298 8.51 -1.85 -12.11
CA LEU A 298 8.01 -3.19 -11.74
C LEU A 298 7.20 -3.81 -12.88
N ALA A 299 6.31 -3.05 -13.52
CA ALA A 299 5.52 -3.52 -14.66
C ALA A 299 6.37 -4.03 -15.82
N ALA A 300 7.48 -3.35 -16.08
CA ALA A 300 8.40 -3.72 -17.15
C ALA A 300 9.36 -4.85 -16.77
N GLY A 301 9.67 -5.02 -15.47
CA GLY A 301 10.76 -5.89 -15.01
C GLY A 301 10.32 -7.08 -14.16
N ALA A 302 9.08 -7.14 -13.68
CA ALA A 302 8.68 -8.18 -12.73
C ALA A 302 7.31 -8.78 -13.04
N LYS A 303 7.17 -10.09 -12.84
CA LYS A 303 5.86 -10.74 -12.74
C LYS A 303 5.24 -10.49 -11.36
N ARG A 304 6.05 -10.63 -10.33
CA ARG A 304 5.72 -10.38 -8.91
C ARG A 304 6.91 -9.69 -8.26
N GLY A 305 6.62 -8.68 -7.43
CA GLY A 305 7.69 -7.96 -6.75
C GLY A 305 7.19 -6.77 -5.96
N ALA A 306 8.12 -6.05 -5.36
CA ALA A 306 7.84 -4.80 -4.66
C ALA A 306 9.02 -3.84 -4.80
N MET A 307 8.75 -2.54 -4.72
CA MET A 307 9.75 -1.49 -4.65
C MET A 307 9.34 -0.47 -3.59
N VAL A 308 10.27 -0.16 -2.71
CA VAL A 308 10.10 0.83 -1.65
C VAL A 308 11.17 1.89 -1.82
N VAL A 309 10.78 3.16 -1.73
CA VAL A 309 11.70 4.31 -1.72
C VAL A 309 11.36 5.20 -0.54
N MET A 310 12.37 5.53 0.25
CA MET A 310 12.25 6.35 1.45
C MET A 310 13.21 7.54 1.41
N ASP A 311 12.86 8.59 2.14
CA ASP A 311 13.78 9.70 2.44
C ASP A 311 14.61 9.33 3.69
N PRO A 312 15.94 9.16 3.57
CA PRO A 312 16.78 8.80 4.70
C PRO A 312 16.87 9.87 5.79
N GLN A 313 16.53 11.13 5.48
CA GLN A 313 16.70 12.24 6.40
C GLN A 313 15.56 12.38 7.41
N ASN A 314 14.39 11.77 7.14
CA ASN A 314 13.20 11.92 7.98
C ASN A 314 12.33 10.67 8.09
N GLY A 315 12.64 9.60 7.33
CA GLY A 315 11.88 8.36 7.32
C GLY A 315 10.57 8.40 6.51
N ASP A 316 10.37 9.44 5.68
CA ASP A 316 9.22 9.52 4.81
C ASP A 316 9.24 8.43 3.74
N ILE A 317 8.12 7.78 3.56
CA ILE A 317 7.91 6.84 2.46
C ILE A 317 7.50 7.65 1.22
N LEU A 318 8.40 7.70 0.24
CA LEU A 318 8.20 8.45 -1.00
C LEU A 318 7.51 7.62 -2.09
N ALA A 319 7.75 6.30 -2.09
CA ALA A 319 7.06 5.36 -2.95
C ALA A 319 6.95 3.99 -2.28
N LEU A 320 5.80 3.34 -2.48
CA LEU A 320 5.48 2.04 -1.89
C LEU A 320 4.67 1.22 -2.91
N ALA A 321 5.38 0.46 -3.73
CA ALA A 321 4.82 -0.25 -4.86
C ALA A 321 4.83 -1.76 -4.66
N SER A 322 3.72 -2.43 -4.98
CA SER A 322 3.57 -3.88 -5.03
C SER A 322 3.07 -4.32 -6.40
N TRP A 323 3.59 -5.41 -6.92
CA TRP A 323 3.24 -5.92 -8.24
C TRP A 323 2.86 -7.41 -8.18
N PRO A 324 1.77 -7.86 -8.83
CA PRO A 324 0.81 -7.08 -9.62
C PRO A 324 0.08 -6.01 -8.80
N PRO A 325 -0.38 -4.92 -9.46
CA PRO A 325 -1.07 -3.83 -8.77
C PRO A 325 -2.50 -4.24 -8.41
N LEU A 326 -3.01 -3.71 -7.31
CA LEU A 326 -4.42 -3.76 -6.94
C LEU A 326 -5.18 -2.62 -7.63
N ASP A 327 -6.33 -2.93 -8.25
CA ASP A 327 -7.23 -1.91 -8.78
C ASP A 327 -8.33 -1.58 -7.76
N PRO A 328 -8.23 -0.48 -7.03
CA PRO A 328 -9.22 -0.12 -6.02
C PRO A 328 -10.57 0.30 -6.63
N ALA A 329 -10.60 0.70 -7.91
CA ALA A 329 -11.83 1.10 -8.58
C ALA A 329 -12.80 -0.07 -8.79
N LEU A 330 -12.31 -1.32 -8.85
CA LEU A 330 -13.16 -2.52 -8.94
C LEU A 330 -14.09 -2.70 -7.72
N PHE A 331 -13.76 -2.09 -6.58
CA PHE A 331 -14.54 -2.18 -5.35
C PHE A 331 -15.62 -1.09 -5.23
N VAL A 332 -15.72 -0.18 -6.22
CA VAL A 332 -16.64 0.97 -6.18
C VAL A 332 -17.79 0.78 -7.19
N PRO A 333 -19.05 0.82 -6.77
CA PRO A 333 -19.58 0.89 -5.39
C PRO A 333 -19.47 -0.44 -4.65
N SER A 334 -19.30 -1.54 -5.36
CA SER A 334 -19.06 -2.88 -4.85
C SER A 334 -18.40 -3.73 -5.94
N ILE A 335 -17.53 -4.65 -5.56
CA ILE A 335 -16.90 -5.59 -6.48
C ILE A 335 -17.92 -6.67 -6.90
N SER A 336 -17.87 -7.10 -8.17
CA SER A 336 -18.64 -8.25 -8.63
C SER A 336 -18.03 -9.57 -8.16
N ASP A 337 -18.88 -10.62 -8.02
CA ASP A 337 -18.39 -11.96 -7.66
C ASP A 337 -17.36 -12.50 -8.67
N ALA A 338 -17.54 -12.18 -9.96
CA ALA A 338 -16.64 -12.57 -11.03
C ALA A 338 -15.27 -11.88 -10.91
N ASP A 339 -15.25 -10.56 -10.67
CA ASP A 339 -14.01 -9.81 -10.49
C ASP A 339 -13.28 -10.23 -9.21
N TYR A 340 -14.01 -10.45 -8.10
CA TYR A 340 -13.41 -10.95 -6.88
C TYR A 340 -12.85 -12.36 -7.03
N ALA A 341 -13.55 -13.25 -7.71
CA ALA A 341 -13.06 -14.58 -8.03
C ALA A 341 -11.78 -14.51 -8.89
N ALA A 342 -11.75 -13.65 -9.91
CA ALA A 342 -10.56 -13.43 -10.73
C ALA A 342 -9.36 -12.97 -9.89
N LEU A 343 -9.54 -12.00 -8.99
CA LEU A 343 -8.47 -11.49 -8.11
C LEU A 343 -8.00 -12.55 -7.09
N SER A 344 -8.93 -13.29 -6.48
CA SER A 344 -8.63 -14.24 -5.41
C SER A 344 -8.01 -15.55 -5.90
N THR A 345 -8.25 -15.93 -7.16
CA THR A 345 -7.71 -17.16 -7.78
C THR A 345 -6.47 -16.90 -8.65
N ASP A 346 -6.08 -15.65 -8.86
CA ASP A 346 -4.85 -15.33 -9.63
C ASP A 346 -3.61 -15.83 -8.87
N LYS A 347 -2.84 -16.68 -9.55
CA LYS A 347 -1.59 -17.26 -9.02
C LYS A 347 -0.54 -16.22 -8.65
N ASN A 348 -0.64 -15.01 -9.18
CA ASN A 348 0.26 -13.90 -8.86
C ASN A 348 -0.18 -13.10 -7.62
N ASN A 349 -1.33 -13.44 -7.01
CA ASN A 349 -1.86 -12.83 -5.80
C ASN A 349 -1.85 -11.28 -5.85
N PRO A 350 -2.68 -10.65 -6.71
CA PRO A 350 -2.74 -9.18 -6.81
C PRO A 350 -3.30 -8.50 -5.56
N LEU A 351 -3.97 -9.23 -4.68
CA LEU A 351 -4.46 -8.70 -3.40
C LEU A 351 -3.37 -8.58 -2.32
N PHE A 352 -2.19 -9.19 -2.52
CA PHE A 352 -1.17 -9.31 -1.50
C PHE A 352 -0.16 -8.14 -1.55
N PRO A 353 -0.07 -7.28 -0.51
CA PRO A 353 0.84 -6.14 -0.46
C PRO A 353 2.28 -6.60 -0.14
N ARG A 354 3.05 -6.90 -1.18
CA ARG A 354 4.39 -7.48 -1.05
C ARG A 354 5.38 -6.60 -0.33
N PHE A 355 5.23 -5.29 -0.39
CA PHE A 355 6.16 -4.36 0.25
C PHE A 355 6.19 -4.51 1.79
N SER A 356 5.06 -4.87 2.42
CA SER A 356 4.92 -4.94 3.89
C SER A 356 4.65 -6.35 4.41
N MET A 357 3.95 -7.20 3.64
CA MET A 357 3.54 -8.52 4.10
C MET A 357 4.46 -9.64 3.66
N ALA A 358 5.14 -9.50 2.52
CA ALA A 358 6.03 -10.53 2.04
C ALA A 358 7.40 -10.42 2.75
N ALA A 359 7.67 -11.39 3.60
CA ALA A 359 8.97 -11.55 4.23
C ALA A 359 9.77 -12.60 3.43
N TYR A 360 10.92 -12.18 2.93
CA TYR A 360 11.80 -12.99 2.10
C TYR A 360 13.18 -13.11 2.72
N PRO A 361 13.93 -14.20 2.46
CA PRO A 361 15.35 -14.24 2.78
C PRO A 361 16.07 -13.10 2.04
N PRO A 362 16.81 -12.24 2.75
CA PRO A 362 17.48 -11.08 2.14
C PRO A 362 18.68 -11.46 1.28
N GLY A 363 19.23 -12.65 1.48
CA GLY A 363 20.45 -13.09 0.81
C GLY A 363 21.58 -12.09 0.99
N SER A 364 22.41 -11.93 -0.01
CA SER A 364 23.62 -11.08 0.06
C SER A 364 23.37 -9.59 0.34
N THR A 365 22.12 -9.08 0.35
CA THR A 365 21.87 -7.72 0.83
C THR A 365 22.13 -7.60 2.33
N PHE A 366 21.95 -8.67 3.08
CA PHE A 366 22.20 -8.71 4.51
C PHE A 366 23.67 -8.52 4.89
N LYS A 367 24.60 -8.77 3.94
CA LYS A 367 26.03 -8.58 4.13
C LYS A 367 26.44 -7.14 4.47
N CYS A 368 25.65 -6.15 4.04
CA CYS A 368 25.88 -4.76 4.45
C CYS A 368 25.74 -4.61 5.97
N PHE A 369 24.75 -5.27 6.56
CA PHE A 369 24.44 -5.19 8.00
C PHE A 369 25.39 -6.04 8.84
N VAL A 370 25.78 -7.20 8.32
CA VAL A 370 26.85 -8.02 8.95
C VAL A 370 28.20 -7.27 8.91
N GLY A 371 28.51 -6.58 7.80
CA GLY A 371 29.67 -5.71 7.72
C GLY A 371 29.60 -4.52 8.69
N LEU A 372 28.44 -3.88 8.80
CA LEU A 372 28.20 -2.84 9.80
C LEU A 372 28.49 -3.37 11.22
N ALA A 373 27.90 -4.52 11.56
CA ALA A 373 28.11 -5.15 12.87
C ALA A 373 29.59 -5.50 13.12
N ALA A 374 30.29 -6.00 12.09
CA ALA A 374 31.70 -6.37 12.20
C ALA A 374 32.61 -5.17 12.49
N LEU A 375 32.41 -4.09 11.74
CA LEU A 375 33.26 -2.92 11.81
C LEU A 375 32.87 -2.00 12.98
N ALA A 376 31.60 -1.78 13.25
CA ALA A 376 31.13 -0.91 14.32
C ALA A 376 31.36 -1.52 15.73
N SER A 377 31.30 -2.84 15.85
CA SER A 377 31.66 -3.52 17.12
C SER A 377 33.19 -3.57 17.38
N GLY A 378 34.01 -3.15 16.42
CA GLY A 378 35.47 -3.21 16.53
C GLY A 378 36.07 -4.62 16.44
N LYS A 379 35.23 -5.65 16.16
CA LYS A 379 35.72 -7.03 16.02
C LYS A 379 36.50 -7.25 14.73
N LEU A 380 36.24 -6.43 13.69
CA LEU A 380 37.02 -6.32 12.48
C LEU A 380 37.32 -4.87 12.14
N SER A 381 38.43 -4.63 11.48
CA SER A 381 38.75 -3.33 10.88
C SER A 381 38.50 -3.37 9.35
N PRO A 382 38.33 -2.20 8.69
CA PRO A 382 38.18 -2.16 7.23
C PRO A 382 39.36 -2.76 6.46
N ALA A 383 40.52 -2.81 7.08
CA ALA A 383 41.76 -3.32 6.49
C ALA A 383 42.01 -4.83 6.73
N ASP A 384 41.17 -5.46 7.60
CA ASP A 384 41.34 -6.90 7.86
C ASP A 384 40.97 -7.70 6.61
N GLU A 385 41.88 -8.61 6.24
CA GLU A 385 41.72 -9.48 5.08
C GLU A 385 41.49 -10.93 5.48
N PHE A 386 40.64 -11.60 4.73
CA PHE A 386 40.45 -13.05 4.82
C PHE A 386 40.81 -13.70 3.48
N ASP A 387 41.42 -14.88 3.52
CA ASP A 387 41.52 -15.74 2.37
C ASP A 387 40.12 -16.26 1.96
N CYS A 388 39.82 -16.16 0.68
CA CYS A 388 38.51 -16.39 0.10
C CYS A 388 38.50 -17.56 -0.90
N PRO A 389 38.65 -18.80 -0.40
CA PRO A 389 38.62 -19.99 -1.25
C PRO A 389 37.23 -20.23 -1.85
N PRO A 390 37.08 -21.09 -2.89
CA PRO A 390 35.80 -21.49 -3.48
C PRO A 390 34.81 -22.11 -2.50
N GLY A 391 35.34 -22.70 -1.42
CA GLY A 391 34.52 -23.29 -0.34
C GLY A 391 35.29 -23.19 0.98
N PHE A 392 34.54 -23.00 2.08
CA PHE A 392 35.05 -22.87 3.43
C PHE A 392 34.45 -23.96 4.34
N GLN A 393 35.29 -24.72 5.01
CA GLN A 393 34.84 -25.82 5.87
C GLN A 393 34.40 -25.31 7.23
N ILE A 394 33.19 -25.70 7.64
CA ILE A 394 32.60 -25.40 8.94
C ILE A 394 32.05 -26.71 9.51
N GLY A 395 32.68 -27.20 10.55
CA GLY A 395 32.42 -28.55 11.07
C GLY A 395 32.72 -29.62 10.02
N ASP A 396 31.75 -30.47 9.73
CA ASP A 396 31.81 -31.56 8.74
C ASP A 396 31.35 -31.16 7.32
N ARG A 397 30.98 -29.90 7.11
CA ARG A 397 30.42 -29.41 5.83
C ARG A 397 31.27 -28.34 5.17
N ILE A 398 31.28 -28.35 3.84
CA ILE A 398 31.89 -27.28 3.03
C ILE A 398 30.78 -26.33 2.56
N PHE A 399 30.92 -25.06 2.94
CA PHE A 399 30.06 -23.96 2.53
C PHE A 399 30.70 -23.24 1.35
N HIS A 400 29.99 -23.22 0.21
CA HIS A 400 30.58 -22.74 -1.04
C HIS A 400 30.30 -21.25 -1.28
N ASN A 401 31.26 -20.62 -1.98
CA ASN A 401 31.03 -19.32 -2.60
C ASN A 401 30.07 -19.49 -3.80
N TRP A 402 29.40 -18.39 -4.20
CA TRP A 402 28.46 -18.39 -5.32
C TRP A 402 29.16 -18.61 -6.69
N LYS A 403 30.40 -18.13 -6.83
CA LYS A 403 31.33 -18.56 -7.89
C LYS A 403 32.39 -19.46 -7.28
N ARG A 404 32.62 -20.59 -7.93
CA ARG A 404 33.57 -21.59 -7.47
C ARG A 404 34.98 -21.36 -7.99
N GLU A 405 35.46 -20.14 -7.84
CA GLU A 405 36.81 -19.70 -8.19
C GLU A 405 37.49 -19.13 -6.96
N GLU A 406 38.80 -19.21 -6.91
CA GLU A 406 39.60 -18.61 -5.85
C GLU A 406 39.58 -17.09 -5.97
N ARG A 407 39.41 -16.39 -4.85
CA ARG A 407 39.38 -14.94 -4.80
C ARG A 407 40.64 -14.32 -4.21
N GLY A 408 41.42 -15.13 -3.48
CA GLY A 408 42.58 -14.69 -2.72
C GLY A 408 42.18 -13.89 -1.46
N MET A 409 43.12 -13.12 -0.97
CA MET A 409 42.94 -12.24 0.17
C MET A 409 42.02 -11.07 -0.22
N LEU A 410 40.96 -10.86 0.52
CA LEU A 410 40.03 -9.75 0.31
C LEU A 410 39.81 -9.00 1.62
N ASN A 411 39.82 -7.67 1.55
CA ASN A 411 39.32 -6.82 2.61
C ASN A 411 37.77 -6.69 2.55
N PHE A 412 37.17 -5.96 3.50
CA PHE A 412 35.73 -5.83 3.60
C PHE A 412 35.09 -5.23 2.32
N ALA A 413 35.66 -4.15 1.76
CA ALA A 413 35.09 -3.46 0.61
C ALA A 413 35.11 -4.33 -0.65
N GLU A 414 36.22 -5.03 -0.88
CA GLU A 414 36.40 -5.98 -2.00
C GLU A 414 35.49 -7.21 -1.87
N ALA A 415 35.34 -7.72 -0.64
CA ALA A 415 34.42 -8.83 -0.35
C ALA A 415 32.95 -8.43 -0.58
N LEU A 416 32.59 -7.18 -0.27
CA LEU A 416 31.23 -6.64 -0.50
C LEU A 416 31.00 -6.41 -2.00
N GLU A 417 31.97 -5.82 -2.76
CA GLU A 417 31.93 -5.64 -4.21
C GLU A 417 31.59 -6.95 -4.91
N GLN A 418 32.40 -7.98 -4.62
CA GLN A 418 32.32 -9.29 -5.26
C GLN A 418 31.25 -10.20 -4.67
N SER A 419 30.60 -9.75 -3.58
CA SER A 419 29.63 -10.54 -2.84
C SER A 419 30.18 -11.88 -2.33
N CYS A 420 31.43 -11.91 -1.86
CA CYS A 420 32.15 -13.12 -1.46
C CYS A 420 31.52 -13.77 -0.22
N ASN A 421 30.94 -14.98 -0.35
CA ASN A 421 30.32 -15.68 0.77
C ASN A 421 31.36 -16.12 1.82
N THR A 422 32.53 -16.65 1.36
CA THR A 422 33.53 -17.24 2.24
C THR A 422 34.15 -16.20 3.17
N TRP A 423 34.25 -14.94 2.74
CA TRP A 423 34.60 -13.82 3.62
C TRP A 423 33.58 -13.65 4.76
N PHE A 424 32.29 -13.60 4.37
CA PHE A 424 31.20 -13.37 5.34
C PHE A 424 30.95 -14.56 6.27
N TYR A 425 31.24 -15.80 5.84
CA TYR A 425 31.23 -16.95 6.75
C TYR A 425 32.27 -16.80 7.87
N GLN A 426 33.50 -16.43 7.52
CA GLN A 426 34.58 -16.20 8.47
C GLN A 426 34.27 -15.03 9.42
N ALA A 427 33.79 -13.90 8.85
CA ALA A 427 33.35 -12.76 9.64
C ALA A 427 32.23 -13.13 10.62
N GLY A 428 31.21 -13.87 10.15
CA GLY A 428 30.09 -14.30 10.98
C GLY A 428 30.53 -15.19 12.15
N LEU A 429 31.44 -16.14 11.90
CA LEU A 429 32.00 -16.99 12.95
C LEU A 429 32.81 -16.19 13.99
N LYS A 430 33.53 -15.14 13.53
CA LYS A 430 34.31 -14.25 14.43
C LYS A 430 33.38 -13.33 15.26
N LEU A 431 32.25 -12.89 14.69
CA LEU A 431 31.28 -12.03 15.34
C LEU A 431 30.47 -12.77 16.43
N GLY A 432 29.95 -13.94 16.08
CA GLY A 432 28.94 -14.67 16.86
C GLY A 432 27.52 -14.21 16.53
N ALA A 433 26.54 -14.99 16.97
CA ALA A 433 25.13 -14.76 16.68
C ALA A 433 24.63 -13.45 17.28
N ASP A 434 24.89 -13.23 18.57
CA ASP A 434 24.35 -12.12 19.35
C ASP A 434 24.71 -10.77 18.71
N VAL A 435 25.99 -10.56 18.32
CA VAL A 435 26.41 -9.29 17.70
C VAL A 435 25.68 -9.05 16.38
N ILE A 436 25.51 -10.07 15.54
CA ILE A 436 24.80 -9.91 14.26
C ILE A 436 23.34 -9.59 14.51
N THR A 437 22.68 -10.28 15.44
CA THR A 437 21.26 -10.11 15.72
C THR A 437 20.96 -8.81 16.44
N ASP A 438 21.82 -8.37 17.37
CA ASP A 438 21.65 -7.08 18.07
C ASP A 438 21.72 -5.91 17.09
N TYR A 439 22.72 -5.90 16.19
CA TYR A 439 22.78 -4.87 15.14
C TYR A 439 21.61 -4.96 14.15
N ALA A 440 21.15 -6.16 13.80
CA ALA A 440 20.00 -6.33 12.94
C ALA A 440 18.71 -5.78 13.59
N GLN A 441 18.50 -6.06 14.88
CA GLN A 441 17.35 -5.53 15.62
C GLN A 441 17.46 -4.00 15.81
N ALA A 442 18.66 -3.48 16.06
CA ALA A 442 18.88 -2.04 16.13
C ALA A 442 18.53 -1.32 14.84
N LEU A 443 18.68 -1.97 13.69
CA LEU A 443 18.28 -1.49 12.36
C LEU A 443 16.77 -1.63 12.07
N GLY A 444 15.98 -2.22 12.97
CA GLY A 444 14.56 -2.39 12.84
C GLY A 444 14.10 -3.72 12.20
N PHE A 445 15.01 -4.68 11.99
CA PHE A 445 14.62 -6.01 11.53
C PHE A 445 13.98 -6.83 12.65
N GLY A 446 12.99 -7.65 12.31
CA GLY A 446 12.27 -8.47 13.29
C GLY A 446 11.12 -7.74 14.00
N GLU A 447 10.86 -6.48 13.67
CA GLU A 447 9.74 -5.70 14.21
C GLU A 447 8.97 -4.99 13.10
N ARG A 448 7.71 -4.64 13.37
CA ARG A 448 6.91 -3.83 12.44
C ARG A 448 7.47 -2.41 12.36
N THR A 449 7.48 -1.83 11.17
CA THR A 449 7.91 -0.44 10.95
C THR A 449 6.91 0.55 11.54
N GLY A 450 5.64 0.12 11.68
CA GLY A 450 4.55 0.90 12.28
C GLY A 450 3.93 1.90 11.32
N ILE A 451 3.94 1.63 10.02
CA ILE A 451 3.16 2.41 9.07
C ILE A 451 1.65 2.25 9.35
N PRO A 452 0.83 3.25 9.02
CA PRO A 452 -0.60 3.23 9.29
C PRO A 452 -1.37 2.35 8.29
N ILE A 453 -0.85 1.14 8.03
CA ILE A 453 -1.50 0.08 7.25
C ILE A 453 -1.47 -1.18 8.11
N PRO A 454 -2.62 -1.81 8.40
CA PRO A 454 -2.68 -2.97 9.30
C PRO A 454 -1.92 -4.20 8.81
N GLU A 455 -1.78 -4.32 7.49
CA GLU A 455 -1.17 -5.46 6.82
C GLU A 455 0.36 -5.31 6.79
N GLU A 456 1.04 -5.65 7.89
CA GLU A 456 2.49 -5.61 8.02
C GLU A 456 3.04 -6.84 8.76
N SER A 457 4.04 -7.49 8.15
CA SER A 457 4.80 -8.58 8.76
C SER A 457 5.99 -8.04 9.55
N PRO A 458 6.26 -8.57 10.75
CA PRO A 458 7.47 -8.21 11.50
C PRO A 458 8.74 -8.80 10.89
N GLY A 459 8.66 -9.72 9.93
CA GLY A 459 9.81 -10.49 9.48
C GLY A 459 10.36 -11.41 10.58
N LEU A 460 11.58 -11.92 10.40
CA LEU A 460 12.25 -12.77 11.36
C LEU A 460 13.79 -12.59 11.29
N VAL A 461 14.39 -12.30 12.42
CA VAL A 461 15.83 -12.44 12.63
C VAL A 461 16.04 -13.53 13.66
N PRO A 462 16.58 -14.70 13.30
CA PRO A 462 16.74 -15.82 14.23
C PRO A 462 17.83 -15.51 15.24
N THR A 463 17.46 -15.26 16.49
CA THR A 463 18.36 -15.14 17.64
C THR A 463 18.72 -16.52 18.19
N ASP A 464 19.75 -16.61 19.04
CA ASP A 464 20.06 -17.86 19.75
C ASP A 464 18.90 -18.27 20.68
N GLU A 465 18.17 -17.32 21.26
CA GLU A 465 16.95 -17.56 22.05
C GLU A 465 15.84 -18.15 21.18
N TYR A 466 15.54 -17.56 20.01
CA TYR A 466 14.60 -18.13 19.05
C TYR A 466 14.94 -19.56 18.67
N MET A 467 16.23 -19.87 18.44
CA MET A 467 16.69 -21.22 18.09
C MET A 467 16.47 -22.20 19.26
N ARG A 468 16.70 -21.78 20.50
CA ARG A 468 16.42 -22.60 21.69
C ARG A 468 14.93 -22.87 21.87
N GLU A 469 14.10 -21.82 21.76
CA GLU A 469 12.65 -21.92 21.96
C GLU A 469 11.95 -22.76 20.89
N LYS A 470 12.33 -22.56 19.61
CA LYS A 470 11.65 -23.19 18.47
C LYS A 470 12.24 -24.54 18.08
N HIS A 471 13.54 -24.73 18.28
CA HIS A 471 14.26 -25.89 17.78
C HIS A 471 14.99 -26.65 18.89
N ASN A 472 14.97 -26.16 20.14
CA ASN A 472 15.66 -26.74 21.31
C ASN A 472 17.17 -26.92 21.08
N VAL A 473 17.81 -26.04 20.31
CA VAL A 473 19.23 -26.04 20.00
C VAL A 473 19.79 -24.63 20.07
N ARG A 474 21.09 -24.50 20.31
CA ARG A 474 21.82 -23.24 20.05
C ARG A 474 22.15 -23.12 18.56
N MET A 475 22.37 -21.90 18.13
CA MET A 475 22.80 -21.65 16.75
C MET A 475 24.15 -22.31 16.48
N THR A 476 24.18 -23.23 15.53
CA THR A 476 25.42 -23.91 15.13
C THR A 476 26.29 -23.01 14.24
N GLY A 477 27.59 -23.31 14.10
CA GLY A 477 28.48 -22.58 13.18
C GLY A 477 27.97 -22.54 11.74
N GLY A 478 27.34 -23.61 11.26
CA GLY A 478 26.72 -23.66 9.93
C GLY A 478 25.49 -22.73 9.81
N GLN A 479 24.64 -22.67 10.84
CA GLN A 479 23.50 -21.75 10.87
C GLN A 479 23.95 -20.30 10.96
N LEU A 480 24.99 -20.02 11.75
CA LEU A 480 25.62 -18.70 11.83
C LEU A 480 26.21 -18.24 10.50
N ALA A 481 26.87 -19.13 9.79
CA ALA A 481 27.38 -18.85 8.44
C ALA A 481 26.23 -18.52 7.47
N MET A 482 25.10 -19.24 7.55
CA MET A 482 23.90 -18.94 6.75
C MET A 482 23.29 -17.59 7.13
N LEU A 483 23.18 -17.27 8.43
CA LEU A 483 22.74 -15.95 8.93
C LEU A 483 23.64 -14.84 8.35
N ALA A 484 24.98 -15.02 8.38
CA ALA A 484 25.93 -14.02 7.91
C ALA A 484 25.79 -13.67 6.41
N ILE A 485 25.13 -14.49 5.64
CA ILE A 485 24.82 -14.22 4.22
C ILE A 485 23.32 -13.99 3.96
N GLY A 486 22.51 -13.80 5.00
CA GLY A 486 21.07 -13.53 4.90
C GLY A 486 20.24 -14.70 4.38
N GLN A 487 20.63 -15.91 4.74
CA GLN A 487 19.96 -17.16 4.41
C GLN A 487 19.50 -17.88 5.70
N GLY A 488 18.95 -19.06 5.58
CA GLY A 488 18.41 -19.82 6.70
C GLY A 488 17.01 -19.32 7.08
N ALA A 489 16.76 -19.07 8.36
CA ALA A 489 15.47 -18.63 8.86
C ALA A 489 15.27 -17.09 8.82
N THR A 490 16.25 -16.33 8.30
CA THR A 490 16.12 -14.86 8.20
C THR A 490 15.12 -14.48 7.14
N GLU A 491 14.07 -13.76 7.53
CA GLU A 491 13.03 -13.24 6.62
C GLU A 491 12.80 -11.74 6.87
N ILE A 492 12.87 -10.92 5.82
CA ILE A 492 12.81 -9.45 5.89
C ILE A 492 11.85 -8.94 4.83
N THR A 493 11.02 -7.93 5.18
CA THR A 493 10.15 -7.27 4.20
C THR A 493 10.93 -6.23 3.38
N PRO A 494 10.48 -5.92 2.15
CA PRO A 494 11.05 -4.83 1.37
C PRO A 494 11.04 -3.47 2.10
N LEU A 495 10.01 -3.20 2.89
CA LEU A 495 9.91 -1.99 3.69
C LEU A 495 10.98 -1.92 4.78
N GLN A 496 11.17 -2.99 5.55
CA GLN A 496 12.25 -3.08 6.54
C GLN A 496 13.63 -2.92 5.89
N MET A 497 13.85 -3.52 4.73
CA MET A 497 15.11 -3.41 4.00
C MET A 497 15.40 -1.95 3.61
N ALA A 498 14.41 -1.23 3.08
CA ALA A 498 14.56 0.19 2.72
C ALA A 498 14.84 1.06 3.96
N GLN A 499 14.13 0.80 5.07
CA GLN A 499 14.34 1.50 6.33
C GLN A 499 15.74 1.28 6.90
N ALA A 500 16.26 0.05 6.86
CA ALA A 500 17.63 -0.24 7.29
C ALA A 500 18.68 0.43 6.39
N MET A 501 18.41 0.55 5.08
CA MET A 501 19.26 1.32 4.16
C MET A 501 19.24 2.82 4.47
N CYS A 502 18.12 3.37 4.98
CA CYS A 502 18.08 4.75 5.50
C CYS A 502 19.07 4.95 6.64
N VAL A 503 19.18 3.99 7.57
CA VAL A 503 20.08 4.09 8.75
C VAL A 503 21.54 4.17 8.31
N ILE A 504 21.96 3.34 7.35
CA ILE A 504 23.34 3.42 6.81
C ILE A 504 23.51 4.74 6.05
N GLY A 505 22.51 5.14 5.26
CA GLY A 505 22.55 6.36 4.46
C GLY A 505 22.68 7.64 5.29
N ASN A 506 21.95 7.75 6.40
CA ASN A 506 21.91 8.94 7.25
C ASN A 506 22.93 8.94 8.40
N GLY A 507 23.73 7.89 8.55
CA GLY A 507 24.78 7.79 9.54
C GLY A 507 24.36 7.26 10.90
N GLY A 508 23.21 6.58 11.02
CA GLY A 508 22.85 5.82 12.24
C GLY A 508 21.44 6.06 12.78
N LYS A 509 20.65 6.98 12.22
CA LYS A 509 19.32 7.30 12.75
C LYS A 509 18.24 6.39 12.14
N LEU A 510 17.58 5.60 12.99
CA LEU A 510 16.37 4.86 12.63
C LEU A 510 15.15 5.74 12.88
N TYR A 511 14.59 6.30 11.83
CA TYR A 511 13.34 7.04 11.91
C TYR A 511 12.13 6.10 11.95
N GLN A 512 11.07 6.52 12.63
CA GLN A 512 9.76 5.92 12.46
C GLN A 512 9.33 6.10 11.00
N ALA A 513 9.01 5.00 10.31
CA ALA A 513 8.52 5.07 8.96
C ALA A 513 7.23 5.90 8.91
N ARG A 514 7.19 6.94 8.07
CA ARG A 514 6.08 7.89 7.98
C ARG A 514 5.44 7.81 6.59
N LEU A 515 4.15 7.50 6.55
CA LEU A 515 3.37 7.42 5.30
C LEU A 515 2.34 8.56 5.20
N VAL A 516 1.94 9.14 6.32
CA VAL A 516 1.01 10.27 6.37
C VAL A 516 1.73 11.46 7.00
N GLN A 517 1.65 12.60 6.32
CA GLN A 517 2.27 13.84 6.76
C GLN A 517 1.33 14.64 7.67
N GLN A 518 0.08 14.78 7.27
CA GLN A 518 -0.91 15.58 7.99
C GLN A 518 -2.34 15.27 7.54
N VAL A 519 -3.28 15.70 8.37
CA VAL A 519 -4.71 15.76 8.06
C VAL A 519 -5.10 17.23 7.95
N GLN A 520 -5.81 17.60 6.89
CA GLN A 520 -6.31 18.93 6.64
C GLN A 520 -7.84 18.94 6.59
N ASP A 521 -8.47 20.03 6.96
CA ASP A 521 -9.88 20.25 6.65
C ASP A 521 -10.09 20.63 5.17
N ILE A 522 -11.33 20.90 4.79
CA ILE A 522 -11.69 21.27 3.41
C ILE A 522 -11.17 22.64 3.00
N THR A 523 -10.73 23.48 3.93
CA THR A 523 -10.14 24.81 3.68
C THR A 523 -8.64 24.75 3.50
N GLY A 524 -8.01 23.61 3.83
CA GLY A 524 -6.57 23.38 3.81
C GLY A 524 -5.91 23.64 5.16
N GLU A 525 -6.68 23.95 6.22
CA GLU A 525 -6.13 24.13 7.56
C GLU A 525 -5.69 22.78 8.14
N VAL A 526 -4.50 22.76 8.76
CA VAL A 526 -3.93 21.55 9.35
C VAL A 526 -4.61 21.23 10.68
N VAL A 527 -5.38 20.16 10.69
CA VAL A 527 -6.06 19.66 11.89
C VAL A 527 -5.15 18.75 12.73
N SER A 528 -4.30 17.97 12.08
CA SER A 528 -3.35 17.09 12.74
C SER A 528 -2.11 16.91 11.89
N ALA A 529 -0.93 16.96 12.51
CA ALA A 529 0.35 16.75 11.85
C ALA A 529 1.10 15.56 12.47
N TYR A 530 1.72 14.76 11.63
CA TYR A 530 2.56 13.64 12.03
C TYR A 530 4.03 14.05 11.93
N SER A 531 4.64 14.39 13.07
CA SER A 531 6.03 14.83 13.12
C SER A 531 7.02 13.73 12.80
N VAL A 532 8.20 14.11 12.30
CA VAL A 532 9.36 13.23 12.15
C VAL A 532 9.81 12.75 13.54
N ARG A 533 10.03 11.45 13.72
CA ARG A 533 10.41 10.85 15.01
C ARG A 533 11.59 9.91 14.81
N VAL A 534 12.66 10.14 15.56
CA VAL A 534 13.76 9.18 15.68
C VAL A 534 13.30 8.06 16.64
N LYS A 535 13.30 6.83 16.16
CA LYS A 535 12.94 5.63 16.94
C LYS A 535 14.14 5.09 17.72
N ARG A 536 15.31 5.09 17.09
CA ARG A 536 16.61 4.69 17.66
C ARG A 536 17.74 5.45 16.98
N GLU A 537 18.84 5.61 17.66
CA GLU A 537 20.09 6.14 17.12
C GLU A 537 21.23 5.17 17.44
N MET A 538 22.03 4.90 16.42
CA MET A 538 23.21 4.03 16.52
C MET A 538 24.45 4.87 16.30
N GLU A 539 25.41 4.79 17.20
CA GLU A 539 26.74 5.33 16.96
C GLU A 539 27.47 4.47 15.94
N ILE A 540 27.65 4.98 14.74
CA ILE A 540 28.39 4.31 13.68
C ILE A 540 29.69 5.09 13.46
N PRO A 541 30.87 4.51 13.69
CA PRO A 541 32.14 5.17 13.47
C PRO A 541 32.28 5.64 12.01
N ALA A 542 32.82 6.82 11.79
CA ALA A 542 32.97 7.42 10.44
C ALA A 542 33.76 6.49 9.48
N ALA A 543 34.78 5.82 9.97
CA ALA A 543 35.56 4.83 9.21
C ALA A 543 34.69 3.65 8.73
N THR A 544 33.75 3.18 9.57
CA THR A 544 32.79 2.13 9.23
C THR A 544 31.83 2.60 8.12
N LEU A 545 31.26 3.80 8.24
CA LEU A 545 30.40 4.38 7.20
C LEU A 545 31.12 4.55 5.88
N THR A 546 32.37 5.03 5.93
CA THR A 546 33.22 5.19 4.73
C THR A 546 33.48 3.85 4.06
N ALA A 547 33.84 2.82 4.81
CA ALA A 547 34.09 1.47 4.28
C ALA A 547 32.83 0.84 3.67
N LEU A 548 31.68 1.00 4.34
CA LEU A 548 30.38 0.55 3.83
C LEU A 548 30.01 1.24 2.52
N ARG A 549 30.07 2.58 2.48
CA ARG A 549 29.75 3.37 1.28
C ARG A 549 30.68 3.04 0.14
N LEU A 550 31.97 2.89 0.41
CA LEU A 550 32.95 2.47 -0.59
C LEU A 550 32.61 1.10 -1.18
N GLY A 551 32.43 0.08 -0.33
CA GLY A 551 32.12 -1.27 -0.79
C GLY A 551 30.79 -1.34 -1.54
N MET A 552 29.73 -0.66 -1.03
CA MET A 552 28.43 -0.59 -1.71
C MET A 552 28.49 0.18 -3.04
N THR A 553 29.31 1.21 -3.15
CA THR A 553 29.54 1.92 -4.42
C THR A 553 30.29 1.03 -5.43
N GLN A 554 31.28 0.28 -4.97
CA GLN A 554 32.02 -0.67 -5.81
C GLN A 554 31.14 -1.81 -6.35
N VAL A 555 30.11 -2.22 -5.62
CA VAL A 555 29.10 -3.16 -6.14
C VAL A 555 28.46 -2.64 -7.44
N VAL A 556 28.30 -1.33 -7.59
CA VAL A 556 27.69 -0.69 -8.78
C VAL A 556 28.73 -0.29 -9.82
N THR A 557 29.91 0.20 -9.41
CA THR A 557 30.91 0.84 -10.30
C THR A 557 32.18 0.04 -10.48
N GLY A 558 32.53 -0.83 -9.55
CA GLY A 558 33.78 -1.59 -9.56
C GLY A 558 33.81 -2.69 -10.62
N SER A 559 34.99 -3.05 -11.11
CA SER A 559 35.14 -4.00 -12.20
C SER A 559 34.59 -5.41 -11.93
N ARG A 560 34.53 -5.79 -10.64
CA ARG A 560 33.95 -7.06 -10.17
C ARG A 560 32.60 -6.90 -9.53
N GLY A 561 32.00 -5.71 -9.63
CA GLY A 561 30.68 -5.37 -9.07
C GLY A 561 29.56 -6.20 -9.67
N THR A 562 28.48 -6.34 -8.91
CA THR A 562 27.33 -7.19 -9.29
C THR A 562 26.11 -6.40 -9.72
N ALA A 563 26.15 -5.04 -9.71
CA ALA A 563 24.99 -4.17 -9.98
C ALA A 563 25.28 -3.07 -11.01
N HIS A 564 26.08 -3.32 -12.04
CA HIS A 564 26.43 -2.30 -13.05
C HIS A 564 25.21 -1.65 -13.72
N GLN A 565 24.09 -2.39 -13.86
CA GLN A 565 22.87 -1.88 -14.48
C GLN A 565 22.12 -0.85 -13.62
N ALA A 566 22.49 -0.69 -12.34
CA ALA A 566 21.98 0.37 -11.47
C ALA A 566 22.78 1.68 -11.58
N LYS A 567 23.88 1.73 -12.37
CA LYS A 567 24.70 2.92 -12.53
C LYS A 567 23.90 4.09 -13.11
N VAL A 568 24.16 5.27 -12.55
CA VAL A 568 23.62 6.58 -12.99
C VAL A 568 24.81 7.51 -13.23
N ASP A 569 24.81 8.22 -14.35
CA ASP A 569 25.99 9.00 -14.77
C ASP A 569 26.26 10.25 -13.92
N LYS A 570 25.20 10.81 -13.31
CA LYS A 570 25.28 12.10 -12.59
C LYS A 570 25.37 11.99 -11.08
N VAL A 571 25.11 10.79 -10.53
CA VAL A 571 25.06 10.56 -9.08
C VAL A 571 25.68 9.21 -8.75
N THR A 572 26.30 9.13 -7.59
CA THR A 572 26.84 7.88 -7.07
C THR A 572 25.75 7.04 -6.47
N VAL A 573 25.69 5.77 -6.82
CA VAL A 573 24.75 4.81 -6.25
C VAL A 573 25.51 3.84 -5.35
N ALA A 574 25.16 3.79 -4.08
CA ALA A 574 25.62 2.78 -3.15
C ALA A 574 24.52 1.71 -2.99
N GLY A 575 24.83 0.45 -3.26
CA GLY A 575 23.82 -0.60 -3.16
C GLY A 575 24.41 -1.99 -3.11
N LYS A 576 23.57 -2.97 -2.83
CA LYS A 576 23.93 -4.39 -2.75
C LYS A 576 22.89 -5.26 -3.43
N THR A 577 23.35 -6.17 -4.28
CA THR A 577 22.51 -7.23 -4.86
C THR A 577 22.32 -8.37 -3.87
N GLY A 578 21.17 -8.98 -3.89
CA GLY A 578 20.87 -10.24 -3.22
C GLY A 578 20.26 -11.24 -4.19
N THR A 579 20.56 -12.49 -3.97
CA THR A 579 19.90 -13.63 -4.61
C THR A 579 19.71 -14.67 -3.51
N ALA A 580 18.48 -15.04 -3.23
CA ALA A 580 18.16 -15.93 -2.13
C ALA A 580 17.26 -17.07 -2.61
N GLN A 581 17.52 -18.26 -2.10
CA GLN A 581 16.60 -19.38 -2.25
C GLN A 581 15.38 -19.16 -1.33
N TRP A 582 14.20 -19.48 -1.84
CA TRP A 582 12.95 -19.29 -1.15
C TRP A 582 12.05 -20.52 -1.32
N ARG A 583 10.80 -20.42 -0.88
CA ARG A 583 9.82 -21.53 -0.88
C ARG A 583 9.65 -22.13 -2.26
N ASN A 584 9.40 -23.45 -2.34
CA ASN A 584 9.17 -24.18 -3.59
C ASN A 584 10.31 -24.06 -4.61
N ASN A 585 11.57 -24.03 -4.15
CA ASN A 585 12.75 -23.85 -4.99
C ASN A 585 12.69 -22.60 -5.88
N ALA A 586 11.93 -21.58 -5.51
CA ALA A 586 11.96 -20.29 -6.15
C ALA A 586 13.21 -19.50 -5.71
N THR A 587 13.64 -18.58 -6.55
CA THR A 587 14.69 -17.62 -6.23
C THR A 587 14.10 -16.22 -6.10
N VAL A 588 14.54 -15.47 -5.11
CA VAL A 588 14.17 -14.07 -4.92
C VAL A 588 15.40 -13.21 -5.21
N ALA A 589 15.23 -12.22 -6.11
CA ALA A 589 16.27 -11.27 -6.45
C ALA A 589 16.05 -9.94 -5.75
N TRP A 590 17.10 -9.43 -5.11
CA TRP A 590 17.10 -8.16 -4.39
C TRP A 590 18.11 -7.17 -4.97
N PHE A 591 17.75 -5.88 -4.84
CA PHE A 591 18.72 -4.80 -4.87
C PHE A 591 18.27 -3.72 -3.89
N ALA A 592 19.14 -3.35 -2.96
CA ALA A 592 18.84 -2.35 -1.94
C ALA A 592 20.03 -1.44 -1.72
N GLY A 593 19.79 -0.18 -1.35
CA GLY A 593 20.82 0.82 -1.18
C GLY A 593 20.28 2.22 -1.07
N PHE A 594 21.11 3.21 -1.39
CA PHE A 594 20.77 4.62 -1.35
C PHE A 594 21.56 5.43 -2.40
N SER A 595 21.08 6.63 -2.70
CA SER A 595 21.69 7.53 -3.69
C SER A 595 21.32 9.00 -3.43
N PRO A 596 22.19 9.99 -3.65
CA PRO A 596 23.65 9.85 -3.86
C PRO A 596 24.37 9.19 -2.68
N ALA A 597 25.50 8.53 -2.90
CA ALA A 597 26.21 7.81 -1.83
C ALA A 597 26.78 8.74 -0.75
N GLU A 598 27.12 9.97 -1.12
CA GLU A 598 27.75 10.98 -0.27
C GLU A 598 26.75 11.66 0.66
N GLY A 599 25.55 11.93 0.17
CA GLY A 599 24.47 12.59 0.91
C GLY A 599 23.12 12.11 0.38
N PRO A 600 22.64 10.96 0.87
CA PRO A 600 21.48 10.28 0.31
C PRO A 600 20.20 11.11 0.37
N ARG A 601 19.52 11.19 -0.78
CA ARG A 601 18.14 11.67 -0.92
C ARG A 601 17.13 10.56 -0.94
N LEU A 602 17.54 9.42 -1.48
CA LEU A 602 16.70 8.25 -1.61
C LEU A 602 17.42 7.03 -1.01
N ALA A 603 16.75 6.31 -0.15
CA ALA A 603 17.05 4.93 0.17
C ALA A 603 15.99 4.04 -0.47
N PHE A 604 16.40 2.89 -0.97
CA PHE A 604 15.51 2.03 -1.75
C PHE A 604 15.74 0.55 -1.48
N SER A 605 14.69 -0.22 -1.68
CA SER A 605 14.75 -1.66 -1.83
C SER A 605 13.84 -2.09 -2.98
N VAL A 606 14.29 -3.06 -3.75
CA VAL A 606 13.47 -3.74 -4.74
C VAL A 606 13.63 -5.24 -4.61
N VAL A 607 12.53 -5.95 -4.76
CA VAL A 607 12.49 -7.40 -4.79
C VAL A 607 11.75 -7.87 -6.04
N TYR A 608 12.33 -8.88 -6.70
CA TYR A 608 11.69 -9.66 -7.74
C TYR A 608 11.46 -11.08 -7.22
N GLU A 609 10.22 -11.50 -7.18
CA GLU A 609 9.82 -12.85 -6.77
C GLU A 609 9.80 -13.77 -7.98
N GLY A 610 10.72 -14.73 -8.02
CA GLY A 610 10.81 -15.71 -9.10
C GLY A 610 9.68 -16.75 -9.10
N ASP A 611 9.54 -17.44 -10.20
CA ASP A 611 8.58 -18.55 -10.32
C ASP A 611 9.06 -19.80 -9.55
N PRO A 612 8.15 -20.64 -9.03
CA PRO A 612 8.51 -21.91 -8.42
C PRO A 612 9.37 -22.78 -9.35
N ASN A 613 10.36 -23.48 -8.77
CA ASN A 613 11.30 -24.34 -9.49
C ASN A 613 12.16 -23.62 -10.55
N ARG A 614 12.31 -22.29 -10.46
CA ARG A 614 13.23 -21.50 -11.29
C ARG A 614 14.27 -20.83 -10.42
N ASN A 615 15.54 -21.02 -10.79
CA ASN A 615 16.72 -20.48 -10.11
C ASN A 615 17.55 -19.51 -11.00
N ASP A 616 16.97 -19.03 -12.08
CA ASP A 616 17.58 -18.13 -13.07
C ASP A 616 17.42 -16.63 -12.73
N VAL A 617 16.82 -16.33 -11.58
CA VAL A 617 16.55 -14.95 -11.13
C VAL A 617 17.68 -14.45 -10.24
N HIS A 618 18.35 -13.35 -10.65
CA HIS A 618 19.49 -12.79 -9.94
C HIS A 618 19.33 -11.29 -9.68
N GLY A 619 19.83 -10.81 -8.55
CA GLY A 619 19.74 -9.41 -8.16
C GLY A 619 20.32 -8.43 -9.19
N GLY A 620 21.46 -8.78 -9.79
CA GLY A 620 22.14 -7.93 -10.78
C GLY A 620 21.40 -7.79 -12.11
N SER A 621 20.74 -8.86 -12.58
CA SER A 621 20.05 -8.89 -13.88
C SER A 621 18.56 -8.56 -13.82
N HIS A 622 17.91 -8.70 -12.65
CA HIS A 622 16.48 -8.48 -12.50
C HIS A 622 16.15 -7.27 -11.60
N ALA A 623 16.75 -7.20 -10.42
CA ALA A 623 16.43 -6.16 -9.44
C ALA A 623 17.17 -4.84 -9.69
N ALA A 624 18.48 -4.88 -9.91
CA ALA A 624 19.30 -3.68 -10.14
C ALA A 624 18.85 -2.84 -11.35
N PRO A 625 18.45 -3.42 -12.52
CA PRO A 625 17.97 -2.64 -13.66
C PRO A 625 16.71 -1.82 -13.34
N MET A 626 15.79 -2.36 -12.55
CA MET A 626 14.55 -1.67 -12.18
C MET A 626 14.85 -0.39 -11.38
N VAL A 627 15.72 -0.49 -10.36
CA VAL A 627 16.16 0.69 -9.60
C VAL A 627 16.94 1.65 -10.49
N GLY A 628 17.88 1.14 -11.31
CA GLY A 628 18.65 1.98 -12.23
C GLY A 628 17.75 2.82 -13.16
N LYS A 629 16.64 2.25 -13.66
CA LYS A 629 15.65 2.96 -14.46
C LYS A 629 14.98 4.10 -13.66
N VAL A 630 14.56 3.82 -12.43
CA VAL A 630 13.94 4.83 -11.55
C VAL A 630 14.93 5.95 -11.22
N LEU A 631 16.14 5.61 -10.80
CA LEU A 631 17.14 6.60 -10.40
C LEU A 631 17.59 7.49 -11.58
N ARG A 632 17.80 6.91 -12.76
CA ARG A 632 18.13 7.69 -13.97
C ARG A 632 17.04 8.69 -14.31
N GLU A 633 15.76 8.31 -14.18
CA GLU A 633 14.64 9.21 -14.43
C GLU A 633 14.51 10.29 -13.34
N TYR A 634 14.59 9.90 -12.08
CA TYR A 634 14.46 10.81 -10.94
C TYR A 634 15.56 11.88 -10.91
N PHE A 635 16.81 11.49 -11.18
CA PHE A 635 17.97 12.37 -11.18
C PHE A 635 18.22 13.11 -12.51
N LYS A 636 17.30 13.04 -13.46
CA LYS A 636 17.32 13.97 -14.61
C LYS A 636 17.19 15.42 -14.15
N ASP A 637 16.46 15.64 -13.06
CA ASP A 637 16.35 16.95 -12.42
C ASP A 637 17.68 17.29 -11.68
N PRO A 638 18.41 18.35 -12.11
CA PRO A 638 19.70 18.70 -11.50
C PRO A 638 19.57 19.09 -10.02
N ALA A 639 18.42 19.61 -9.58
CA ALA A 639 18.20 19.98 -8.19
C ALA A 639 18.14 18.74 -7.29
N LYS A 640 17.61 17.63 -7.82
CA LYS A 640 17.55 16.34 -7.12
C LYS A 640 18.89 15.61 -7.13
N ALA A 641 19.77 15.88 -8.09
CA ALA A 641 21.08 15.26 -8.19
C ALA A 641 22.10 15.76 -7.16
N LYS A 642 21.85 16.92 -6.52
CA LYS A 642 22.74 17.44 -5.47
C LYS A 642 22.61 16.60 -4.20
N PRO A 643 23.73 16.17 -3.56
CA PRO A 643 23.72 15.50 -2.27
C PRO A 643 23.01 16.35 -1.21
N VAL A 644 22.35 15.71 -0.26
CA VAL A 644 21.84 16.38 0.93
C VAL A 644 23.00 16.57 1.89
N ARG A 645 23.25 17.81 2.32
CA ARG A 645 24.26 18.09 3.34
C ARG A 645 23.64 17.80 4.70
N LEU A 646 24.25 16.87 5.44
CA LEU A 646 23.89 16.58 6.83
C LEU A 646 24.25 17.78 7.69
N LYS A 647 23.46 18.07 8.71
CA LYS A 647 23.73 19.11 9.70
C LYS A 647 23.96 18.45 11.06
N ASP A 648 24.92 19.00 11.82
CA ASP A 648 25.14 18.62 13.20
C ASP A 648 24.02 19.15 14.13
N GLU A 649 24.11 18.84 15.42
CA GLU A 649 23.13 19.30 16.42
C GLU A 649 23.05 20.83 16.54
N ASN A 650 24.08 21.54 16.09
CA ASN A 650 24.15 23.01 16.09
C ASN A 650 23.69 23.62 14.77
N GLY A 651 23.28 22.80 13.80
CA GLY A 651 22.82 23.25 12.49
C GLY A 651 23.95 23.52 11.48
N ASN A 652 25.22 23.20 11.81
CA ASN A 652 26.35 23.33 10.90
C ASN A 652 26.35 22.17 9.89
N GLU A 653 26.72 22.47 8.63
CA GLU A 653 26.85 21.45 7.60
C GLU A 653 28.04 20.51 7.91
N ILE A 654 27.75 19.20 8.00
CA ILE A 654 28.79 18.18 8.11
C ILE A 654 29.22 17.83 6.68
N GLU A 655 30.49 18.01 6.35
CA GLU A 655 31.02 17.55 5.07
C GLU A 655 30.90 16.02 5.00
N PRO A 656 30.27 15.48 3.93
CA PRO A 656 30.24 14.04 3.74
C PRO A 656 31.67 13.51 3.56
N PRO A 657 32.01 12.36 4.17
CA PRO A 657 33.34 11.78 3.99
C PRO A 657 33.64 11.57 2.51
N GLU A 658 34.77 12.06 2.03
CA GLU A 658 35.21 11.80 0.65
C GLU A 658 35.30 10.31 0.40
N ILE A 659 34.65 9.83 -0.67
CA ILE A 659 34.77 8.45 -1.10
C ILE A 659 36.10 8.33 -1.82
N PRO A 660 37.07 7.52 -1.32
CA PRO A 660 38.38 7.37 -1.98
C PRO A 660 38.18 6.93 -3.41
N VAL A 661 38.75 7.69 -4.33
CA VAL A 661 38.78 7.31 -5.76
C VAL A 661 39.83 6.21 -5.93
N VAL A 662 39.38 4.99 -6.19
CA VAL A 662 40.31 3.89 -6.49
C VAL A 662 40.97 4.15 -7.85
N PRO A 663 42.32 4.20 -7.94
CA PRO A 663 43.00 4.39 -9.21
C PRO A 663 42.66 3.25 -10.19
N LYS A 664 42.19 3.58 -11.38
CA LYS A 664 41.95 2.61 -12.44
C LYS A 664 43.31 1.93 -12.82
N LYS A 665 43.53 0.68 -12.43
CA LYS A 665 44.52 -0.16 -13.11
C LYS A 665 44.01 -0.39 -14.53
N ALA A 666 44.76 0.08 -15.51
CA ALA A 666 44.43 -0.07 -16.92
C ALA A 666 44.35 -1.56 -17.32
N VAL A 667 43.17 -1.96 -17.81
CA VAL A 667 42.96 -3.26 -18.47
C VAL A 667 42.85 -2.96 -19.96
N PRO A 668 43.51 -3.71 -20.85
CA PRO A 668 43.44 -3.48 -22.30
C PRO A 668 42.04 -3.77 -22.83
N VAL A 669 41.55 -2.84 -23.65
CA VAL A 669 40.23 -2.92 -24.31
C VAL A 669 40.37 -3.71 -25.60
N ASN A 670 39.56 -4.75 -25.82
CA ASN A 670 39.30 -5.32 -27.12
C ASN A 670 37.99 -4.73 -27.66
N ASP A 671 38.11 -4.05 -28.80
CA ASP A 671 37.02 -3.47 -29.57
C ASP A 671 36.13 -4.55 -30.19
N ALA A 672 34.81 -4.43 -30.05
CA ALA A 672 33.81 -4.91 -31.00
C ALA A 672 32.59 -4.01 -30.92
N GLY A 673 32.30 -3.34 -32.03
CA GLY A 673 31.30 -2.30 -32.13
C GLY A 673 29.86 -2.82 -32.21
N ASP A 674 28.91 -1.93 -31.84
CA ASP A 674 27.51 -2.04 -32.20
C ASP A 674 26.89 -0.68 -32.53
N GLN A 675 26.03 -0.70 -33.53
CA GLN A 675 25.49 0.44 -34.25
C GLN A 675 24.26 1.04 -33.53
N GLU A 676 24.17 2.35 -33.64
CA GLU A 676 23.11 3.23 -33.19
C GLU A 676 21.85 3.20 -34.08
N THR A 677 20.66 3.24 -33.49
CA THR A 677 19.42 3.64 -34.16
C THR A 677 18.74 4.79 -33.41
N ALA A 678 18.31 5.82 -34.14
CA ALA A 678 17.81 7.11 -33.69
C ALA A 678 16.36 7.09 -33.18
N PRO A 679 15.92 8.07 -32.35
CA PRO A 679 14.58 8.12 -31.78
C PRO A 679 13.61 9.05 -32.52
N LEU A 680 12.32 8.72 -32.44
CA LEU A 680 11.18 9.49 -32.94
C LEU A 680 10.66 10.50 -31.88
N GLU A 681 10.29 11.70 -32.33
CA GLU A 681 9.79 12.82 -31.52
C GLU A 681 8.30 12.68 -31.13
N PRO A 682 7.85 13.29 -30.01
CA PRO A 682 6.43 13.32 -29.63
C PRO A 682 5.72 14.64 -29.96
N THR A 683 4.49 14.52 -30.42
CA THR A 683 3.53 15.60 -30.72
C THR A 683 2.87 16.18 -29.46
N GLN A 684 2.65 17.49 -29.45
CA GLN A 684 2.03 18.29 -28.41
C GLN A 684 0.50 18.24 -28.44
N ALA A 685 -0.16 18.33 -27.27
CA ALA A 685 -1.59 18.59 -27.10
C ALA A 685 -1.83 19.84 -26.24
N PRO A 686 -2.93 20.59 -26.48
CA PRO A 686 -3.08 21.95 -26.00
C PRO A 686 -3.68 22.08 -24.59
N ALA A 687 -3.35 23.22 -23.94
CA ALA A 687 -3.75 23.62 -22.61
C ALA A 687 -5.17 24.21 -22.56
N THR A 688 -5.94 23.87 -21.51
CA THR A 688 -7.18 24.56 -21.14
C THR A 688 -7.10 25.10 -19.70
N SER A 689 -7.47 26.35 -19.52
CA SER A 689 -7.48 27.10 -18.27
C SER A 689 -8.72 26.82 -17.39
N PRO A 690 -8.66 26.97 -16.04
CA PRO A 690 -9.78 26.66 -15.15
C PRO A 690 -10.71 27.85 -14.91
N SER A 691 -12.02 27.59 -14.92
CA SER A 691 -13.09 28.52 -14.57
C SER A 691 -13.38 28.51 -13.07
N LYS A 692 -13.40 29.71 -12.47
CA LYS A 692 -13.71 29.97 -11.05
C LYS A 692 -15.23 30.02 -10.83
N THR A 693 -15.82 28.97 -10.28
CA THR A 693 -17.13 29.07 -9.59
C THR A 693 -17.20 27.97 -8.51
N PRO A 694 -17.59 28.30 -7.26
CA PRO A 694 -17.59 27.32 -6.17
C PRO A 694 -18.64 26.23 -6.37
N PHE A 695 -18.21 24.99 -6.20
CA PHE A 695 -18.91 23.73 -6.42
C PHE A 695 -20.28 23.62 -5.73
N TRP A 696 -20.45 24.24 -4.57
CA TRP A 696 -21.63 24.14 -3.70
C TRP A 696 -22.91 24.79 -4.25
N LYS A 697 -22.81 25.81 -5.09
CA LYS A 697 -23.96 26.48 -5.69
C LYS A 697 -24.66 25.71 -6.80
N ARG A 698 -24.09 24.58 -7.26
CA ARG A 698 -24.66 23.75 -8.33
C ARG A 698 -25.42 22.51 -7.85
N ILE A 699 -25.31 22.14 -6.58
CA ILE A 699 -25.96 20.94 -6.03
C ILE A 699 -27.27 21.29 -5.31
N PHE A 700 -27.41 22.50 -4.80
CA PHE A 700 -28.54 22.93 -3.98
C PHE A 700 -29.17 24.26 -4.42
N GLY A 701 -28.91 24.73 -5.63
CA GLY A 701 -29.52 25.94 -6.20
C GLY A 701 -30.70 25.64 -7.11
#